data_70d1bc78dbac3d9b2f0aefe8901bfe1a
#
_entry.id   70d1bc78dbac3d9b2f0aefe8901bfe1a
#
_cell.length_a   1.000
_cell.length_b   1.000
_cell.length_c   1.000
_cell.angle_alpha   90.00
_cell.angle_beta   90.00
_cell.angle_gamma   90.00
#
_symmetry.space_group_name_H-M   'P 1'
#
loop_
_entity.id
_entity.type
_entity.pdbx_description
1 polymer ?
#
loop_
_entity_poly.entity_id
_entity_poly.type
_entity_poly.pdbx_seq_one_letter_code
_entity_poly.pdbx_strand_id
1 'polypeptide(L)'
;MRLRQIALSLTAFCIAVFFISACPSTTAQAVDATTLREPLEIGAAGLVQTGDNPAWAQPDFDDSKWLPANAKSHPSEYFPHTSTPVIWRRIHVNVTPGNTQMALQAFFISRAFEVYVNGQKLIQSGGVEPFVAYTRNARIIVPIPQAQLRTGSLVIAIRARAPRTFWESTTPAFNAPMLTLGDETELTERNLLRLIGENVPNFVENLFALGVGLVALALFIGQRQRKEYLWIFILGVLGGVSLPLLFLSYMRNIPVSLWIVNEIVGFATLMAMLFMVEAFLPRRFGWILWLCFTLACFSAGLCDVIVLYGLVPSYYDTLFTIVVGVVFAGVIPFLLFRQWRRGDREAGFLLIPFLLYSLVIYEQIITGLLQLVPPLRGFATHLNQLANAFPLGVFNIGLLDLGSFSFYFSLVIIIVLRSTRMSRQQAELESEMAAAREVQQIIVPEQIESIPGFAVDCIYQPAQQVGGDFFQVLPAKDGGLLVVIGDVAGKGLPAAMLVSVLIGAIRTVAEDTHNPALMLRKLNNRLIGRIGGRCSTALVVHITSDGWVSVASAGHLPPYLDGREIELAGALPLGLAADAFYEVTQFYLAPSGRLTFYSDGVVEAQSPTGELFGFERARSISTMPAAIIADAARQFGQSDDITVVAIQRAAAIASAA
;
A
#
# COMPACT_ATOMS: atom_id res chain seq x y z
N MET A 1 -43.54 -28.24 -2.47
CA MET A 1 -44.04 -27.87 -1.15
C MET A 1 -43.27 -26.67 -0.53
N ARG A 2 -41.94 -26.59 -0.60
CA ARG A 2 -41.15 -25.49 0.02
C ARG A 2 -41.34 -24.11 -0.59
N LEU A 3 -41.56 -23.99 -1.91
CA LEU A 3 -41.81 -22.69 -2.59
C LEU A 3 -43.17 -22.08 -2.24
N ARG A 4 -44.20 -22.91 -1.95
CA ARG A 4 -45.52 -22.43 -1.51
C ARG A 4 -45.50 -21.93 -0.05
N GLN A 5 -44.66 -22.51 0.81
CA GLN A 5 -44.49 -22.03 2.19
C GLN A 5 -43.73 -20.69 2.24
N ILE A 6 -42.72 -20.48 1.35
CA ILE A 6 -42.00 -19.21 1.24
C ILE A 6 -42.93 -18.11 0.69
N ALA A 7 -43.76 -18.41 -0.28
CA ALA A 7 -44.76 -17.46 -0.82
C ALA A 7 -45.83 -17.10 0.22
N LEU A 8 -46.29 -18.05 1.02
CA LEU A 8 -47.25 -17.80 2.10
C LEU A 8 -46.66 -17.03 3.28
N SER A 9 -45.36 -17.24 3.61
CA SER A 9 -44.68 -16.42 4.61
C SER A 9 -44.36 -15.01 4.12
N LEU A 10 -44.08 -14.81 2.84
CA LEU A 10 -43.90 -13.48 2.23
C LEU A 10 -45.25 -12.72 2.15
N THR A 11 -46.35 -13.38 1.80
CA THR A 11 -47.67 -12.75 1.81
C THR A 11 -48.18 -12.46 3.20
N ALA A 12 -47.94 -13.34 4.19
CA ALA A 12 -48.28 -13.09 5.60
C ALA A 12 -47.42 -11.95 6.18
N PHE A 13 -46.14 -11.85 5.80
CA PHE A 13 -45.27 -10.75 6.16
C PHE A 13 -45.71 -9.42 5.51
N CYS A 14 -46.07 -9.40 4.24
CA CYS A 14 -46.63 -8.22 3.56
C CYS A 14 -47.95 -7.77 4.17
N ILE A 15 -48.84 -8.70 4.59
CA ILE A 15 -50.11 -8.38 5.26
C ILE A 15 -49.85 -7.88 6.70
N ALA A 16 -48.92 -8.43 7.44
CA ALA A 16 -48.54 -7.93 8.78
C ALA A 16 -47.96 -6.50 8.72
N VAL A 17 -47.19 -6.15 7.67
CA VAL A 17 -46.69 -4.78 7.45
C VAL A 17 -47.84 -3.79 7.14
N PHE A 18 -48.92 -4.24 6.56
CA PHE A 18 -50.10 -3.37 6.26
C PHE A 18 -50.92 -3.03 7.51
N PHE A 19 -50.89 -3.81 8.58
CA PHE A 19 -51.68 -3.60 9.79
C PHE A 19 -51.01 -2.76 10.90
N ILE A 20 -49.74 -2.37 10.74
CA ILE A 20 -49.00 -1.59 11.78
C ILE A 20 -49.13 -0.07 11.59
N SER A 21 -49.98 0.42 10.67
CA SER A 21 -50.06 1.85 10.30
C SER A 21 -51.28 2.59 10.76
N ALA A 22 -51.91 2.20 11.84
CA ALA A 22 -52.94 3.05 12.48
C ALA A 22 -52.41 3.58 13.81
N CYS A 23 -51.51 4.58 13.73
CA CYS A 23 -51.24 5.45 14.89
C CYS A 23 -52.27 6.57 14.91
N PRO A 24 -52.96 6.85 16.03
CA PRO A 24 -53.96 7.89 16.11
C PRO A 24 -53.33 9.25 15.84
N SER A 25 -54.04 10.12 15.16
CA SER A 25 -53.75 11.56 15.05
C SER A 25 -53.72 12.16 16.44
N THR A 26 -52.53 12.40 16.95
CA THR A 26 -52.33 13.09 18.22
C THR A 26 -52.73 14.55 18.03
N THR A 27 -53.84 14.95 18.65
CA THR A 27 -54.12 16.33 19.03
C THR A 27 -52.92 16.91 19.76
N ALA A 28 -52.71 18.24 19.61
CA ALA A 28 -51.62 18.98 20.27
C ALA A 28 -51.75 18.96 21.81
N GLN A 29 -51.44 17.85 22.40
CA GLN A 29 -51.49 17.64 23.85
C GLN A 29 -50.10 17.97 24.44
N ALA A 30 -50.10 18.70 25.56
CA ALA A 30 -48.85 18.98 26.28
C ALA A 30 -48.17 17.66 26.65
N VAL A 31 -46.85 17.60 26.45
CA VAL A 31 -46.04 16.44 26.80
C VAL A 31 -45.91 16.37 28.33
N ASP A 32 -46.28 15.23 28.92
CA ASP A 32 -46.14 15.05 30.37
C ASP A 32 -44.76 14.48 30.71
N ALA A 33 -43.94 15.28 31.38
CA ALA A 33 -42.64 14.93 31.91
C ALA A 33 -42.55 15.00 33.43
N THR A 34 -43.70 14.95 34.12
CA THR A 34 -43.77 15.07 35.59
C THR A 34 -43.21 13.84 36.32
N THR A 35 -43.25 12.67 35.68
CA THR A 35 -42.76 11.39 36.21
C THR A 35 -41.57 10.86 35.42
N LEU A 36 -40.65 11.73 35.00
CA LEU A 36 -39.54 11.38 34.14
C LEU A 36 -38.58 10.40 34.87
N ARG A 37 -38.56 9.14 34.44
CA ARG A 37 -37.63 8.11 34.94
C ARG A 37 -36.53 7.81 33.92
N GLU A 38 -36.77 8.10 32.65
CA GLU A 38 -35.83 7.93 31.55
C GLU A 38 -35.92 9.16 30.63
N PRO A 39 -34.86 9.49 29.86
CA PRO A 39 -34.89 10.56 28.90
C PRO A 39 -36.03 10.41 27.90
N LEU A 40 -36.82 11.46 27.71
CA LEU A 40 -38.01 11.51 26.92
C LEU A 40 -37.76 12.24 25.59
N GLU A 41 -38.02 11.60 24.46
CA GLU A 41 -38.00 12.26 23.17
C GLU A 41 -39.27 13.10 22.97
N ILE A 42 -39.09 14.39 22.79
CA ILE A 42 -40.20 15.37 22.69
C ILE A 42 -40.29 15.99 21.29
N GLY A 43 -39.33 15.73 20.41
CA GLY A 43 -39.20 16.39 19.11
C GLY A 43 -40.35 16.14 18.12
N ALA A 44 -41.08 15.03 18.26
CA ALA A 44 -42.23 14.73 17.40
C ALA A 44 -43.52 15.50 17.81
N ALA A 45 -43.53 16.08 19.03
CA ALA A 45 -44.68 16.79 19.55
C ALA A 45 -44.70 18.25 19.12
N GLY A 46 -45.80 18.93 19.43
CA GLY A 46 -45.97 20.39 19.37
C GLY A 46 -46.66 20.91 18.10
N LEU A 47 -46.59 22.23 17.95
CA LEU A 47 -47.22 23.01 16.91
C LEU A 47 -46.18 23.64 16.00
N VAL A 48 -46.51 23.84 14.71
CA VAL A 48 -45.57 24.37 13.70
C VAL A 48 -46.16 25.57 12.96
N GLN A 49 -45.30 26.53 12.61
CA GLN A 49 -45.65 27.71 11.83
C GLN A 49 -44.44 28.19 11.01
N THR A 50 -44.73 28.75 9.82
CA THR A 50 -43.72 29.42 8.98
C THR A 50 -43.70 30.91 9.25
N GLY A 51 -42.55 31.51 9.10
CA GLY A 51 -42.36 32.94 9.34
C GLY A 51 -41.20 33.15 10.30
N ASP A 52 -40.89 34.41 10.62
CA ASP A 52 -39.84 34.75 11.54
C ASP A 52 -40.28 35.91 12.46
N ASN A 53 -40.77 35.55 13.63
CA ASN A 53 -41.15 36.49 14.65
C ASN A 53 -40.54 36.11 16.02
N PRO A 54 -39.64 36.89 16.57
CA PRO A 54 -39.02 36.61 17.88
C PRO A 54 -40.01 36.45 19.03
N ALA A 55 -41.21 37.09 18.97
CA ALA A 55 -42.25 36.94 19.99
C ALA A 55 -42.75 35.48 20.10
N TRP A 56 -42.54 34.66 19.13
CA TRP A 56 -42.94 33.24 19.11
C TRP A 56 -42.12 32.38 20.08
N ALA A 57 -41.03 32.92 20.61
CA ALA A 57 -40.26 32.27 21.67
C ALA A 57 -40.89 32.47 23.07
N GLN A 58 -41.75 33.46 23.24
CA GLN A 58 -42.30 33.82 24.55
C GLN A 58 -43.34 32.79 25.02
N PRO A 59 -43.38 32.45 26.32
CA PRO A 59 -44.30 31.45 26.87
C PRO A 59 -45.78 31.83 26.77
N ASP A 60 -46.09 33.12 26.81
CA ASP A 60 -47.43 33.71 26.79
C ASP A 60 -47.98 33.96 25.40
N PHE A 61 -47.22 33.66 24.34
CA PHE A 61 -47.69 33.79 22.96
C PHE A 61 -48.80 32.78 22.66
N ASP A 62 -49.90 33.24 22.12
CA ASP A 62 -51.03 32.39 21.70
C ASP A 62 -50.69 31.65 20.37
N ASP A 63 -50.45 30.36 20.46
CA ASP A 63 -50.13 29.45 19.34
C ASP A 63 -51.33 28.55 18.94
N SER A 64 -52.56 28.86 19.43
CA SER A 64 -53.75 28.06 19.15
C SER A 64 -54.10 27.94 17.66
N LYS A 65 -53.60 28.87 16.84
CA LYS A 65 -53.79 28.87 15.38
C LYS A 65 -52.72 28.14 14.60
N TRP A 66 -51.70 27.59 15.28
CA TRP A 66 -50.63 26.87 14.65
C TRP A 66 -51.07 25.46 14.28
N LEU A 67 -50.38 24.86 13.27
CA LEU A 67 -50.71 23.53 12.82
C LEU A 67 -50.04 22.48 13.73
N PRO A 68 -50.71 21.36 14.04
CA PRO A 68 -50.11 20.28 14.78
C PRO A 68 -48.96 19.64 13.98
N ALA A 69 -47.84 19.42 14.62
CA ALA A 69 -46.71 18.73 14.02
C ALA A 69 -47.04 17.27 13.75
N ASN A 70 -46.61 16.79 12.60
CA ASN A 70 -46.74 15.38 12.23
C ASN A 70 -45.40 14.86 11.70
N ALA A 71 -44.79 13.92 12.41
CA ALA A 71 -43.52 13.35 12.05
C ALA A 71 -43.47 12.65 10.67
N LYS A 72 -44.64 12.35 10.09
CA LYS A 72 -44.78 11.66 8.79
C LYS A 72 -44.95 12.61 7.61
N SER A 73 -45.27 13.90 7.85
CA SER A 73 -45.55 14.88 6.81
C SER A 73 -44.35 15.78 6.54
N HIS A 74 -44.12 16.15 5.28
CA HIS A 74 -43.09 17.11 4.92
C HIS A 74 -43.54 18.55 5.22
N PRO A 75 -42.61 19.49 5.50
CA PRO A 75 -42.94 20.91 5.65
C PRO A 75 -43.69 21.49 4.44
N SER A 76 -43.44 21.01 3.22
CA SER A 76 -44.15 21.38 2.00
C SER A 76 -45.65 20.99 1.99
N GLU A 77 -46.01 19.95 2.74
CA GLU A 77 -47.42 19.53 2.88
C GLU A 77 -48.20 20.47 3.81
N TYR A 78 -47.53 21.03 4.83
CA TYR A 78 -48.13 22.02 5.74
C TYR A 78 -48.19 23.41 5.13
N PHE A 79 -47.14 23.80 4.41
CA PHE A 79 -46.94 25.16 3.91
C PHE A 79 -46.60 25.22 2.42
N PRO A 80 -47.51 24.79 1.55
CA PRO A 80 -47.24 24.63 0.11
C PRO A 80 -46.93 25.97 -0.59
N HIS A 81 -47.37 27.09 -0.06
CA HIS A 81 -47.29 28.42 -0.68
C HIS A 81 -46.34 29.39 0.03
N THR A 82 -45.62 28.96 1.08
CA THR A 82 -44.72 29.86 1.78
C THR A 82 -43.38 30.02 1.05
N SER A 83 -42.88 31.25 1.02
CA SER A 83 -41.52 31.57 0.56
C SER A 83 -40.50 31.68 1.68
N THR A 84 -40.99 31.67 2.93
CA THR A 84 -40.13 31.90 4.10
C THR A 84 -39.30 30.66 4.43
N PRO A 85 -37.96 30.77 4.50
CA PRO A 85 -37.10 29.64 4.79
C PRO A 85 -37.02 29.31 6.30
N VAL A 86 -37.69 30.09 7.19
CA VAL A 86 -37.66 29.91 8.63
C VAL A 86 -38.96 29.25 9.09
N ILE A 87 -38.84 28.24 9.88
CA ILE A 87 -39.93 27.50 10.51
C ILE A 87 -39.72 27.50 12.03
N TRP A 88 -40.80 27.71 12.71
CA TRP A 88 -40.87 27.62 14.17
C TRP A 88 -41.69 26.39 14.57
N ARG A 89 -41.24 25.77 15.66
CA ARG A 89 -41.96 24.69 16.35
C ARG A 89 -42.07 25.07 17.82
N ARG A 90 -43.26 24.88 18.42
CA ARG A 90 -43.50 25.10 19.86
C ARG A 90 -44.00 23.81 20.48
N ILE A 91 -43.39 23.45 21.62
CA ILE A 91 -43.70 22.21 22.37
C ILE A 91 -44.00 22.63 23.80
N HIS A 92 -45.20 22.30 24.26
CA HIS A 92 -45.59 22.50 25.64
C HIS A 92 -45.27 21.25 26.44
N VAL A 93 -44.56 21.41 27.58
CA VAL A 93 -44.08 20.28 28.40
C VAL A 93 -44.41 20.58 29.86
N ASN A 94 -45.09 19.65 30.53
CA ASN A 94 -45.35 19.72 31.98
C ASN A 94 -44.20 19.00 32.68
N VAL A 95 -43.60 19.68 33.68
CA VAL A 95 -42.45 19.15 34.45
C VAL A 95 -42.72 19.25 35.94
N THR A 96 -42.07 18.44 36.75
CA THR A 96 -42.15 18.57 38.20
C THR A 96 -41.42 19.85 38.67
N PRO A 97 -42.10 20.76 39.38
CA PRO A 97 -41.46 21.97 39.89
C PRO A 97 -40.28 21.65 40.83
N GLY A 98 -39.15 22.33 40.60
CA GLY A 98 -37.98 22.19 41.47
C GLY A 98 -37.02 21.05 41.13
N ASN A 99 -37.22 20.30 40.04
CA ASN A 99 -36.22 19.36 39.55
C ASN A 99 -34.99 20.15 39.07
N THR A 100 -33.85 20.00 39.77
CA THR A 100 -32.65 20.85 39.58
C THR A 100 -31.65 20.30 38.54
N GLN A 101 -31.87 19.10 38.01
CA GLN A 101 -30.90 18.40 37.16
C GLN A 101 -31.43 18.14 35.74
N MET A 102 -32.50 18.82 35.31
CA MET A 102 -33.04 18.66 33.98
C MET A 102 -32.19 19.35 32.92
N ALA A 103 -31.91 18.66 31.84
CA ALA A 103 -31.23 19.18 30.67
C ALA A 103 -32.00 18.87 29.38
N LEU A 104 -31.75 19.68 28.38
CA LEU A 104 -32.25 19.51 27.03
C LEU A 104 -31.12 19.08 26.11
N GLN A 105 -31.28 17.94 25.44
CA GLN A 105 -30.38 17.47 24.39
C GLN A 105 -31.01 17.78 23.03
N ALA A 106 -30.26 18.46 22.18
CA ALA A 106 -30.65 18.76 20.80
C ALA A 106 -29.70 18.10 19.82
N PHE A 107 -30.25 17.36 18.86
CA PHE A 107 -29.51 16.70 17.81
C PHE A 107 -30.31 16.67 16.52
N PHE A 108 -29.63 16.79 15.36
CA PHE A 108 -30.21 16.58 14.05
C PHE A 108 -31.47 17.42 13.72
N ILE A 109 -31.53 18.68 14.18
CA ILE A 109 -32.68 19.58 13.95
C ILE A 109 -32.64 20.17 12.53
N SER A 110 -31.60 20.94 12.23
CA SER A 110 -31.40 21.62 10.95
C SER A 110 -29.93 22.05 10.80
N ARG A 111 -29.58 22.63 9.65
CA ARG A 111 -28.25 23.23 9.42
C ARG A 111 -28.02 24.50 10.21
N ALA A 112 -29.10 25.22 10.56
CA ALA A 112 -29.07 26.35 11.42
C ALA A 112 -30.35 26.37 12.27
N PHE A 113 -30.20 26.41 13.59
CA PHE A 113 -31.32 26.42 14.51
C PHE A 113 -30.99 27.10 15.85
N GLU A 114 -32.02 27.56 16.49
CA GLU A 114 -32.00 28.09 17.86
C GLU A 114 -33.12 27.40 18.65
N VAL A 115 -32.83 27.08 19.93
CA VAL A 115 -33.82 26.51 20.85
C VAL A 115 -33.98 27.46 22.04
N TYR A 116 -35.21 27.81 22.30
CA TYR A 116 -35.63 28.69 23.40
C TYR A 116 -36.44 27.88 24.41
N VAL A 117 -36.25 28.16 25.68
CA VAL A 117 -37.09 27.65 26.77
C VAL A 117 -37.67 28.84 27.50
N ASN A 118 -39.01 28.96 27.54
CA ASN A 118 -39.77 30.07 28.11
C ASN A 118 -39.20 31.45 27.68
N GLY A 119 -38.90 31.62 26.38
CA GLY A 119 -38.37 32.85 25.80
C GLY A 119 -36.85 33.04 25.90
N GLN A 120 -36.15 32.28 26.73
CA GLN A 120 -34.71 32.36 26.86
C GLN A 120 -34.03 31.42 25.87
N LYS A 121 -33.10 31.93 25.03
CA LYS A 121 -32.32 31.09 24.10
C LYS A 121 -31.29 30.28 24.88
N LEU A 122 -31.37 28.94 24.77
CA LEU A 122 -30.45 28.01 25.42
C LEU A 122 -29.48 27.36 24.45
N ILE A 123 -29.94 27.02 23.23
CA ILE A 123 -29.11 26.30 22.26
C ILE A 123 -29.09 27.06 20.93
N GLN A 124 -27.93 27.14 20.33
CA GLN A 124 -27.74 27.66 18.98
C GLN A 124 -26.74 26.81 18.22
N SER A 125 -27.08 26.48 16.99
CA SER A 125 -26.17 25.83 16.01
C SER A 125 -26.30 26.53 14.67
N GLY A 126 -25.20 27.06 14.17
CA GLY A 126 -25.17 27.89 12.97
C GLY A 126 -25.80 29.27 13.16
N GLY A 127 -26.08 29.94 12.05
CA GLY A 127 -26.80 31.22 12.00
C GLY A 127 -28.10 31.06 11.22
N VAL A 128 -29.25 31.40 11.85
CA VAL A 128 -30.54 31.38 11.15
C VAL A 128 -30.63 32.62 10.27
N GLU A 129 -30.27 33.78 10.82
CA GLU A 129 -30.14 35.07 10.09
C GLU A 129 -28.95 35.87 10.63
N PRO A 130 -27.93 36.15 9.79
CA PRO A 130 -27.70 35.62 8.43
C PRO A 130 -27.48 34.10 8.44
N PHE A 131 -27.83 33.45 7.35
CA PHE A 131 -27.70 31.97 7.26
C PHE A 131 -26.25 31.52 7.24
N VAL A 132 -25.89 30.72 8.24
CA VAL A 132 -24.59 30.01 8.28
C VAL A 132 -24.87 28.54 8.62
N ALA A 133 -24.66 27.69 7.63
CA ALA A 133 -24.89 26.25 7.78
C ALA A 133 -23.77 25.59 8.61
N TYR A 134 -24.18 24.75 9.58
CA TYR A 134 -23.28 23.93 10.39
C TYR A 134 -23.58 22.44 10.19
N THR A 135 -22.64 21.58 10.56
CA THR A 135 -22.86 20.13 10.63
C THR A 135 -23.91 19.79 11.68
N ARG A 136 -24.46 18.56 11.61
CA ARG A 136 -25.52 18.08 12.52
C ARG A 136 -25.05 16.92 13.40
N ASN A 137 -23.75 16.66 13.48
CA ASN A 137 -23.23 15.44 14.08
C ASN A 137 -23.12 15.52 15.62
N ALA A 138 -22.92 16.72 16.18
CA ALA A 138 -22.83 16.89 17.62
C ALA A 138 -24.21 16.88 18.29
N ARG A 139 -24.31 16.19 19.42
CA ARG A 139 -25.43 16.31 20.37
C ARG A 139 -25.12 17.43 21.37
N ILE A 140 -25.93 18.45 21.35
CA ILE A 140 -25.77 19.62 22.23
C ILE A 140 -26.62 19.36 23.47
N ILE A 141 -26.01 19.24 24.64
CA ILE A 141 -26.69 19.06 25.92
C ILE A 141 -26.51 20.35 26.73
N VAL A 142 -27.61 20.94 27.17
CA VAL A 142 -27.60 22.16 27.96
C VAL A 142 -28.55 22.03 29.14
N PRO A 143 -28.10 22.30 30.40
CA PRO A 143 -28.96 22.28 31.55
C PRO A 143 -30.02 23.40 31.47
N ILE A 144 -31.24 23.08 31.85
CA ILE A 144 -32.33 24.04 31.91
C ILE A 144 -32.20 24.84 33.24
N PRO A 145 -32.13 26.18 33.16
CA PRO A 145 -32.00 26.99 34.38
C PRO A 145 -33.14 26.73 35.38
N GLN A 146 -32.80 26.61 36.66
CA GLN A 146 -33.78 26.34 37.74
C GLN A 146 -34.95 27.32 37.75
N ALA A 147 -34.70 28.59 37.40
CA ALA A 147 -35.75 29.62 37.32
C ALA A 147 -36.86 29.24 36.34
N GLN A 148 -36.53 28.52 35.25
CA GLN A 148 -37.48 28.07 34.23
C GLN A 148 -38.31 26.86 34.70
N LEU A 149 -37.75 26.02 35.58
CA LEU A 149 -38.40 24.80 36.09
C LEU A 149 -39.39 25.07 37.22
N ARG A 150 -39.35 26.26 37.84
CA ARG A 150 -40.22 26.61 38.98
C ARG A 150 -41.69 26.71 38.61
N THR A 151 -42.01 27.04 37.37
CA THR A 151 -43.38 27.19 36.89
C THR A 151 -44.14 25.88 36.71
N GLY A 152 -43.44 24.72 36.69
CA GLY A 152 -44.04 23.42 36.41
C GLY A 152 -44.48 23.24 34.94
N SER A 153 -44.27 24.25 34.11
CA SER A 153 -44.58 24.21 32.68
C SER A 153 -43.47 24.87 31.87
N LEU A 154 -43.05 24.21 30.80
CA LEU A 154 -42.05 24.71 29.87
C LEU A 154 -42.67 24.88 28.49
N VAL A 155 -42.35 25.98 27.82
CA VAL A 155 -42.58 26.18 26.41
C VAL A 155 -41.23 26.14 25.72
N ILE A 156 -41.00 25.08 24.94
CA ILE A 156 -39.78 24.88 24.16
C ILE A 156 -40.07 25.34 22.74
N ALA A 157 -39.44 26.43 22.32
CA ALA A 157 -39.61 26.97 20.97
C ALA A 157 -38.32 26.73 20.15
N ILE A 158 -38.46 26.15 18.98
CA ILE A 158 -37.37 25.85 18.04
C ILE A 158 -37.54 26.77 16.83
N ARG A 159 -36.55 27.63 16.58
CA ARG A 159 -36.43 28.43 15.37
C ARG A 159 -35.39 27.77 14.47
N ALA A 160 -35.81 27.25 13.29
CA ALA A 160 -34.91 26.54 12.40
C ALA A 160 -35.00 27.09 10.97
N ARG A 161 -33.86 27.23 10.32
CA ARG A 161 -33.83 27.52 8.89
C ARG A 161 -33.84 26.21 8.12
N ALA A 162 -34.89 26.00 7.33
CA ALA A 162 -35.06 24.89 6.43
C ALA A 162 -35.10 25.43 4.99
N PRO A 163 -34.00 25.34 4.24
CA PRO A 163 -34.02 25.67 2.81
C PRO A 163 -35.15 24.92 2.12
N ARG A 164 -35.78 25.53 1.09
CA ARG A 164 -36.93 24.95 0.38
C ARG A 164 -36.66 23.52 -0.11
N THR A 165 -35.44 23.24 -0.50
CA THR A 165 -34.98 21.91 -0.91
C THR A 165 -35.08 20.84 0.18
N PHE A 166 -34.97 21.23 1.46
CA PHE A 166 -35.19 20.33 2.60
C PHE A 166 -36.68 20.09 2.89
N TRP A 167 -37.56 20.94 2.39
CA TRP A 167 -39.02 20.79 2.55
C TRP A 167 -39.57 19.62 1.72
N GLU A 168 -38.89 19.30 0.63
CA GLU A 168 -39.19 18.17 -0.24
C GLU A 168 -38.36 16.93 0.12
N SER A 169 -37.47 17.07 1.07
CA SER A 169 -36.53 16.02 1.48
C SER A 169 -37.19 14.99 2.37
N THR A 170 -36.85 13.74 2.14
CA THR A 170 -37.24 12.58 2.96
C THR A 170 -36.55 12.53 4.33
N THR A 171 -35.61 13.44 4.61
CA THR A 171 -34.91 13.44 5.91
C THR A 171 -35.84 13.87 7.04
N PRO A 172 -36.09 13.03 8.04
CA PRO A 172 -37.06 13.29 9.12
C PRO A 172 -36.60 14.35 10.12
N ALA A 173 -35.39 14.88 9.99
CA ALA A 173 -34.76 15.75 10.97
C ALA A 173 -35.57 16.97 11.38
N PHE A 174 -36.26 17.62 10.43
CA PHE A 174 -37.11 18.76 10.74
C PHE A 174 -38.50 18.34 11.24
N ASN A 175 -39.06 17.25 10.70
CA ASN A 175 -40.41 16.79 11.05
C ASN A 175 -40.47 16.15 12.44
N ALA A 176 -39.39 15.53 12.87
CA ALA A 176 -39.19 15.00 14.20
C ALA A 176 -37.75 15.29 14.65
N PRO A 177 -37.45 16.54 15.02
CA PRO A 177 -36.12 16.88 15.52
C PRO A 177 -35.83 16.02 16.74
N MET A 178 -34.61 15.47 16.79
CA MET A 178 -34.18 14.69 17.96
C MET A 178 -33.92 15.64 19.12
N LEU A 179 -34.97 15.92 19.85
CA LEU A 179 -34.98 16.75 21.05
C LEU A 179 -35.37 15.88 22.23
N THR A 180 -34.47 15.71 23.18
CA THR A 180 -34.65 14.82 24.32
C THR A 180 -34.56 15.65 25.61
N LEU A 181 -35.52 15.46 26.52
CA LEU A 181 -35.54 16.01 27.85
C LEU A 181 -35.19 14.92 28.85
N GLY A 182 -34.29 15.18 29.78
CA GLY A 182 -33.87 14.19 30.73
C GLY A 182 -33.00 14.74 31.85
N ASP A 183 -32.53 13.86 32.74
CA ASP A 183 -31.50 14.19 33.70
C ASP A 183 -30.18 14.50 33.00
N GLU A 184 -29.50 15.58 33.42
CA GLU A 184 -28.24 16.04 32.77
C GLU A 184 -27.16 14.96 32.83
N THR A 185 -27.01 14.30 33.97
CA THR A 185 -25.99 13.26 34.18
C THR A 185 -26.26 12.09 33.28
N GLU A 186 -27.52 11.62 33.24
CA GLU A 186 -27.93 10.48 32.42
C GLU A 186 -27.77 10.76 30.91
N LEU A 187 -28.19 11.97 30.45
CA LEU A 187 -28.01 12.38 29.05
C LEU A 187 -26.54 12.46 28.67
N THR A 188 -25.70 12.97 29.56
CA THR A 188 -24.26 13.12 29.35
C THR A 188 -23.59 11.74 29.30
N GLU A 189 -23.92 10.83 30.21
CA GLU A 189 -23.39 9.49 30.26
C GLU A 189 -23.80 8.67 29.02
N ARG A 190 -25.08 8.69 28.66
CA ARG A 190 -25.58 8.05 27.42
C ARG A 190 -24.90 8.60 26.17
N ASN A 191 -24.69 9.91 26.12
CA ASN A 191 -23.99 10.53 24.98
C ASN A 191 -22.50 10.13 24.95
N LEU A 192 -21.83 10.04 26.09
CA LEU A 192 -20.44 9.58 26.17
C LEU A 192 -20.30 8.12 25.69
N LEU A 193 -21.14 7.22 26.19
CA LEU A 193 -21.15 5.82 25.78
C LEU A 193 -21.39 5.69 24.27
N ARG A 194 -22.29 6.49 23.75
CA ARG A 194 -22.54 6.52 22.31
C ARG A 194 -21.34 7.05 21.51
N LEU A 195 -20.72 8.13 21.95
CA LEU A 195 -19.53 8.70 21.32
C LEU A 195 -18.40 7.66 21.27
N ILE A 196 -18.22 6.92 22.37
CA ILE A 196 -17.26 5.80 22.42
C ILE A 196 -17.67 4.72 21.41
N GLY A 197 -18.93 4.30 21.45
CA GLY A 197 -19.44 3.22 20.61
C GLY A 197 -19.34 3.49 19.11
N GLU A 198 -19.57 4.72 18.67
CA GLU A 198 -19.56 5.11 17.26
C GLU A 198 -18.17 5.54 16.76
N ASN A 199 -17.34 6.16 17.63
CA ASN A 199 -16.09 6.76 17.17
C ASN A 199 -14.85 5.87 17.37
N VAL A 200 -14.84 5.01 18.40
CA VAL A 200 -13.68 4.15 18.63
C VAL A 200 -13.44 3.17 17.48
N PRO A 201 -14.46 2.51 16.90
CA PRO A 201 -14.23 1.67 15.71
C PRO A 201 -13.60 2.46 14.55
N ASN A 202 -14.12 3.62 14.22
CA ASN A 202 -13.59 4.49 13.17
C ASN A 202 -12.15 4.95 13.46
N PHE A 203 -11.86 5.29 14.72
CA PHE A 203 -10.51 5.68 15.13
C PHE A 203 -9.51 4.52 14.98
N VAL A 204 -9.88 3.33 15.46
CA VAL A 204 -9.06 2.12 15.36
C VAL A 204 -8.83 1.74 13.90
N GLU A 205 -9.86 1.80 13.06
CA GLU A 205 -9.77 1.54 11.63
C GLU A 205 -8.74 2.47 10.95
N ASN A 206 -8.87 3.77 11.15
CA ASN A 206 -7.99 4.76 10.52
C ASN A 206 -6.55 4.69 11.06
N LEU A 207 -6.37 4.38 12.35
CA LEU A 207 -5.04 4.13 12.92
C LEU A 207 -4.40 2.88 12.32
N PHE A 208 -5.19 1.82 12.14
CA PHE A 208 -4.76 0.60 11.47
C PHE A 208 -4.40 0.86 10.00
N ALA A 209 -5.23 1.61 9.27
CA ALA A 209 -4.96 2.06 7.91
C ALA A 209 -3.63 2.82 7.80
N LEU A 210 -3.38 3.77 8.71
CA LEU A 210 -2.13 4.52 8.77
C LEU A 210 -0.93 3.59 9.02
N GLY A 211 -1.07 2.64 9.96
CA GLY A 211 -0.02 1.63 10.23
C GLY A 211 0.32 0.80 8.99
N VAL A 212 -0.69 0.28 8.29
CA VAL A 212 -0.52 -0.45 7.02
C VAL A 212 0.13 0.44 5.97
N GLY A 213 -0.28 1.71 5.89
CA GLY A 213 0.31 2.70 5.00
C GLY A 213 1.80 2.93 5.27
N LEU A 214 2.21 3.08 6.52
CA LEU A 214 3.63 3.27 6.89
C LEU A 214 4.49 2.03 6.54
N VAL A 215 3.98 0.83 6.76
CA VAL A 215 4.65 -0.41 6.31
C VAL A 215 4.79 -0.43 4.79
N ALA A 216 3.72 -0.05 4.07
CA ALA A 216 3.76 0.05 2.61
C ALA A 216 4.76 1.09 2.12
N LEU A 217 4.92 2.23 2.81
CA LEU A 217 5.95 3.23 2.49
C LEU A 217 7.37 2.65 2.63
N ALA A 218 7.66 1.95 3.72
CA ALA A 218 8.95 1.30 3.92
C ALA A 218 9.27 0.31 2.79
N LEU A 219 8.28 -0.48 2.38
CA LEU A 219 8.40 -1.40 1.24
C LEU A 219 8.57 -0.66 -0.10
N PHE A 220 7.89 0.46 -0.29
CA PHE A 220 8.03 1.28 -1.50
C PHE A 220 9.44 1.89 -1.62
N ILE A 221 10.04 2.34 -0.50
CA ILE A 221 11.41 2.86 -0.49
C ILE A 221 12.39 1.79 -0.98
N GLY A 222 12.23 0.54 -0.54
CA GLY A 222 13.04 -0.60 -0.98
C GLY A 222 12.71 -1.11 -2.39
N GLN A 223 11.48 -0.85 -2.89
CA GLN A 223 10.97 -1.42 -4.14
C GLN A 223 10.20 -0.37 -4.96
N ARG A 224 10.88 0.68 -5.41
CA ARG A 224 10.29 1.84 -6.11
C ARG A 224 9.52 1.50 -7.39
N GLN A 225 9.75 0.34 -7.98
CA GLN A 225 9.02 -0.12 -9.16
C GLN A 225 7.57 -0.55 -8.84
N ARG A 226 7.28 -0.85 -7.58
CA ARG A 226 5.99 -1.32 -7.08
C ARG A 226 5.10 -0.16 -6.62
N LYS A 227 4.40 0.46 -7.59
CA LYS A 227 3.55 1.64 -7.34
C LYS A 227 2.36 1.38 -6.43
N GLU A 228 1.90 0.14 -6.30
CA GLU A 228 0.82 -0.26 -5.41
C GLU A 228 1.12 0.09 -3.94
N TYR A 229 2.37 -0.05 -3.48
CA TYR A 229 2.74 0.33 -2.11
C TYR A 229 2.62 1.84 -1.86
N LEU A 230 2.91 2.67 -2.86
CA LEU A 230 2.71 4.12 -2.76
C LEU A 230 1.22 4.47 -2.57
N TRP A 231 0.33 3.81 -3.33
CA TRP A 231 -1.10 4.07 -3.21
C TRP A 231 -1.68 3.57 -1.89
N ILE A 232 -1.20 2.44 -1.36
CA ILE A 232 -1.57 1.96 0.00
C ILE A 232 -1.12 2.97 1.06
N PHE A 233 0.08 3.55 0.95
CA PHE A 233 0.55 4.61 1.85
C PHE A 233 -0.35 5.85 1.77
N ILE A 234 -0.66 6.33 0.56
CA ILE A 234 -1.55 7.49 0.36
C ILE A 234 -2.91 7.25 1.00
N LEU A 235 -3.50 6.07 0.82
CA LEU A 235 -4.78 5.69 1.45
C LEU A 235 -4.70 5.76 2.99
N GLY A 236 -3.64 5.25 3.59
CA GLY A 236 -3.43 5.31 5.04
C GLY A 236 -3.30 6.74 5.55
N VAL A 237 -2.59 7.61 4.83
CA VAL A 237 -2.44 9.03 5.18
C VAL A 237 -3.77 9.78 5.06
N LEU A 238 -4.52 9.56 3.97
CA LEU A 238 -5.82 10.21 3.76
C LEU A 238 -6.81 9.84 4.87
N GLY A 239 -6.87 8.57 5.29
CA GLY A 239 -7.65 8.14 6.46
C GLY A 239 -7.23 8.88 7.73
N GLY A 240 -5.93 9.00 8.01
CA GLY A 240 -5.42 9.72 9.17
C GLY A 240 -5.72 11.22 9.16
N VAL A 241 -5.71 11.86 7.99
CA VAL A 241 -5.98 13.31 7.86
C VAL A 241 -7.44 13.67 8.14
N SER A 242 -8.39 12.79 7.83
CA SER A 242 -9.82 13.04 8.09
C SER A 242 -10.19 12.95 9.58
N LEU A 243 -9.44 12.18 10.39
CA LEU A 243 -9.75 11.89 11.79
C LEU A 243 -9.97 13.12 12.67
N PRO A 244 -9.09 14.15 12.68
CA PRO A 244 -9.27 15.31 13.57
C PRO A 244 -10.56 16.06 13.28
N LEU A 245 -10.92 16.21 11.99
CA LEU A 245 -12.13 16.94 11.59
C LEU A 245 -13.39 16.13 11.91
N LEU A 246 -13.36 14.83 11.67
CA LEU A 246 -14.44 13.93 12.03
C LEU A 246 -14.68 13.94 13.54
N PHE A 247 -13.63 13.76 14.35
CA PHE A 247 -13.72 13.82 15.80
C PHE A 247 -14.29 15.16 16.30
N LEU A 248 -13.81 16.29 15.75
CA LEU A 248 -14.31 17.60 16.08
C LEU A 248 -15.80 17.75 15.77
N SER A 249 -16.28 17.19 14.65
CA SER A 249 -17.70 17.25 14.24
C SER A 249 -18.64 16.47 15.16
N TYR A 250 -18.13 15.45 15.86
CA TYR A 250 -18.90 14.72 16.86
C TYR A 250 -18.93 15.44 18.23
N MET A 251 -17.88 16.21 18.55
CA MET A 251 -17.82 16.99 19.79
C MET A 251 -18.66 18.27 19.71
N ARG A 252 -18.69 18.91 18.54
CA ARG A 252 -19.45 20.14 18.30
C ARG A 252 -19.82 20.28 16.83
N ASN A 253 -20.94 20.95 16.59
CA ASN A 253 -21.28 21.32 15.23
C ASN A 253 -20.26 22.34 14.69
N ILE A 254 -19.76 22.14 13.49
CA ILE A 254 -18.76 22.98 12.81
C ILE A 254 -19.36 23.57 11.53
N PRO A 255 -18.84 24.71 11.03
CA PRO A 255 -19.30 25.28 9.77
C PRO A 255 -19.15 24.28 8.62
N VAL A 256 -20.17 24.18 7.75
CA VAL A 256 -20.15 23.30 6.57
C VAL A 256 -18.97 23.63 5.65
N SER A 257 -18.56 24.91 5.57
CA SER A 257 -17.38 25.31 4.81
C SER A 257 -16.08 24.59 5.24
N LEU A 258 -15.94 24.32 6.55
CA LEU A 258 -14.81 23.53 7.06
C LEU A 258 -14.99 22.03 6.77
N TRP A 259 -16.24 21.53 6.75
CA TRP A 259 -16.54 20.15 6.41
C TRP A 259 -16.22 19.77 4.96
N ILE A 260 -16.20 20.74 4.03
CA ILE A 260 -15.78 20.53 2.64
C ILE A 260 -14.37 19.91 2.53
N VAL A 261 -13.49 20.20 3.49
CA VAL A 261 -12.15 19.58 3.53
C VAL A 261 -12.28 18.05 3.65
N ASN A 262 -13.22 17.57 4.46
CA ASN A 262 -13.49 16.13 4.59
C ASN A 262 -14.00 15.52 3.26
N GLU A 263 -14.84 16.23 2.53
CA GLU A 263 -15.35 15.77 1.22
C GLU A 263 -14.23 15.69 0.17
N ILE A 264 -13.30 16.66 0.17
CA ILE A 264 -12.10 16.64 -0.70
C ILE A 264 -11.22 15.44 -0.35
N VAL A 265 -11.02 15.14 0.94
CA VAL A 265 -10.25 13.96 1.38
C VAL A 265 -10.96 12.68 0.97
N GLY A 266 -12.29 12.61 1.08
CA GLY A 266 -13.11 11.49 0.61
C GLY A 266 -12.93 11.23 -0.88
N PHE A 267 -13.03 12.29 -1.71
CA PHE A 267 -12.76 12.21 -3.14
C PHE A 267 -11.33 11.68 -3.44
N ALA A 268 -10.32 12.23 -2.75
CA ALA A 268 -8.94 11.80 -2.91
C ALA A 268 -8.74 10.33 -2.51
N THR A 269 -9.46 9.86 -1.49
CA THR A 269 -9.44 8.46 -1.04
C THR A 269 -10.01 7.52 -2.11
N LEU A 270 -11.15 7.86 -2.71
CA LEU A 270 -11.73 7.09 -3.80
C LEU A 270 -10.78 7.01 -5.01
N MET A 271 -10.17 8.13 -5.39
CA MET A 271 -9.21 8.18 -6.48
C MET A 271 -7.96 7.34 -6.17
N ALA A 272 -7.41 7.45 -4.96
CA ALA A 272 -6.26 6.65 -4.53
C ALA A 272 -6.57 5.14 -4.56
N MET A 273 -7.79 4.75 -4.15
CA MET A 273 -8.26 3.37 -4.20
C MET A 273 -8.33 2.83 -5.64
N LEU A 274 -8.78 3.65 -6.60
CA LEU A 274 -8.79 3.28 -8.01
C LEU A 274 -7.39 3.08 -8.57
N PHE A 275 -6.46 4.00 -8.29
CA PHE A 275 -5.06 3.86 -8.70
C PHE A 275 -4.40 2.63 -8.07
N MET A 276 -4.73 2.33 -6.82
CA MET A 276 -4.27 1.13 -6.15
C MET A 276 -4.78 -0.12 -6.87
N VAL A 277 -6.10 -0.23 -7.11
CA VAL A 277 -6.69 -1.37 -7.82
C VAL A 277 -6.08 -1.54 -9.22
N GLU A 278 -5.88 -0.44 -9.96
CA GLU A 278 -5.20 -0.50 -11.26
C GLU A 278 -3.78 -1.04 -11.15
N ALA A 279 -3.04 -0.64 -10.11
CA ALA A 279 -1.66 -1.11 -9.89
C ALA A 279 -1.59 -2.62 -9.56
N PHE A 280 -2.65 -3.20 -8.99
CA PHE A 280 -2.76 -4.64 -8.76
C PHE A 280 -3.16 -5.42 -10.01
N LEU A 281 -3.76 -4.78 -11.00
CA LEU A 281 -4.23 -5.45 -12.21
C LEU A 281 -3.11 -5.50 -13.28
N PRO A 282 -2.98 -6.58 -14.06
CA PRO A 282 -1.94 -6.72 -15.07
C PRO A 282 -2.14 -5.81 -16.29
N ARG A 283 -3.36 -5.30 -16.48
CA ARG A 283 -3.70 -4.37 -17.56
C ARG A 283 -4.18 -3.06 -16.96
N ARG A 284 -3.64 -1.95 -17.45
CA ARG A 284 -4.10 -0.61 -17.10
C ARG A 284 -5.53 -0.38 -17.59
N PHE A 285 -6.25 0.43 -16.85
CA PHE A 285 -7.57 0.90 -17.26
C PHE A 285 -7.45 1.71 -18.57
N GLY A 286 -8.39 1.48 -19.49
CA GLY A 286 -8.50 2.34 -20.67
C GLY A 286 -8.95 3.75 -20.27
N TRP A 287 -8.65 4.76 -21.11
CA TRP A 287 -9.01 6.15 -20.85
C TRP A 287 -10.53 6.37 -20.63
N ILE A 288 -11.39 5.59 -21.32
CA ILE A 288 -12.85 5.66 -21.14
C ILE A 288 -13.23 5.24 -19.72
N LEU A 289 -12.64 4.15 -19.20
CA LEU A 289 -12.93 3.65 -17.85
C LEU A 289 -12.45 4.66 -16.80
N TRP A 290 -11.27 5.25 -16.98
CA TRP A 290 -10.75 6.34 -16.15
C TRP A 290 -11.68 7.55 -16.16
N LEU A 291 -12.18 7.95 -17.33
CA LEU A 291 -13.14 9.05 -17.44
C LEU A 291 -14.43 8.74 -16.65
N CYS A 292 -14.99 7.55 -16.81
CA CYS A 292 -16.18 7.12 -16.05
C CYS A 292 -15.94 7.14 -14.54
N PHE A 293 -14.78 6.63 -14.07
CA PHE A 293 -14.41 6.63 -12.67
C PHE A 293 -14.26 8.05 -12.11
N THR A 294 -13.54 8.92 -12.82
CA THR A 294 -13.33 10.31 -12.40
C THR A 294 -14.65 11.08 -12.35
N LEU A 295 -15.53 10.90 -13.35
CA LEU A 295 -16.84 11.52 -13.35
C LEU A 295 -17.73 11.01 -12.21
N ALA A 296 -17.69 9.71 -11.89
CA ALA A 296 -18.42 9.13 -10.77
C ALA A 296 -17.92 9.72 -9.43
N CYS A 297 -16.63 9.74 -9.20
CA CYS A 297 -16.05 10.31 -7.97
C CYS A 297 -16.34 11.81 -7.85
N PHE A 298 -16.16 12.57 -8.94
CA PHE A 298 -16.44 14.01 -8.95
C PHE A 298 -17.91 14.32 -8.72
N SER A 299 -18.82 13.53 -9.32
CA SER A 299 -20.27 13.71 -9.14
C SER A 299 -20.67 13.46 -7.69
N ALA A 300 -20.09 12.44 -7.02
CA ALA A 300 -20.35 12.16 -5.61
C ALA A 300 -19.94 13.35 -4.73
N GLY A 301 -18.68 13.78 -4.78
CA GLY A 301 -18.21 14.90 -3.96
C GLY A 301 -18.92 16.22 -4.26
N LEU A 302 -19.26 16.51 -5.51
CA LEU A 302 -20.01 17.71 -5.86
C LEU A 302 -21.45 17.63 -5.32
N CYS A 303 -22.09 16.45 -5.41
CA CYS A 303 -23.45 16.26 -4.90
C CYS A 303 -23.51 16.46 -3.39
N ASP A 304 -22.59 15.86 -2.64
CA ASP A 304 -22.53 16.01 -1.19
C ASP A 304 -22.43 17.49 -0.80
N VAL A 305 -21.58 18.26 -1.46
CA VAL A 305 -21.46 19.71 -1.22
C VAL A 305 -22.77 20.43 -1.55
N ILE A 306 -23.38 20.17 -2.71
CA ILE A 306 -24.62 20.83 -3.14
C ILE A 306 -25.78 20.49 -2.19
N VAL A 307 -25.90 19.22 -1.77
CA VAL A 307 -26.90 18.77 -0.79
C VAL A 307 -26.62 19.35 0.59
N LEU A 308 -25.34 19.39 1.02
CA LEU A 308 -24.96 19.99 2.31
C LEU A 308 -25.35 21.45 2.43
N TYR A 309 -25.24 22.22 1.35
CA TYR A 309 -25.68 23.61 1.31
C TYR A 309 -27.21 23.77 1.06
N GLY A 310 -27.91 22.68 0.81
CA GLY A 310 -29.34 22.71 0.54
C GLY A 310 -29.72 23.36 -0.79
N LEU A 311 -28.83 23.30 -1.78
CA LEU A 311 -29.07 23.84 -3.13
C LEU A 311 -29.96 22.91 -3.97
N VAL A 312 -29.94 21.61 -3.68
CA VAL A 312 -30.79 20.60 -4.29
C VAL A 312 -31.41 19.68 -3.22
N PRO A 313 -32.56 19.05 -3.51
CA PRO A 313 -33.15 18.05 -2.61
C PRO A 313 -32.24 16.85 -2.35
N SER A 314 -32.33 16.27 -1.15
CA SER A 314 -31.48 15.17 -0.72
C SER A 314 -31.65 13.87 -1.52
N TYR A 315 -32.76 13.69 -2.27
CA TYR A 315 -32.94 12.51 -3.11
C TYR A 315 -31.96 12.46 -4.30
N TYR A 316 -31.35 13.59 -4.69
CA TYR A 316 -30.27 13.59 -5.67
C TYR A 316 -29.04 12.81 -5.18
N ASP A 317 -28.80 12.80 -3.87
CA ASP A 317 -27.75 11.98 -3.28
C ASP A 317 -27.91 10.49 -3.64
N THR A 318 -29.13 9.97 -3.57
CA THR A 318 -29.42 8.59 -4.01
C THR A 318 -29.10 8.37 -5.50
N LEU A 319 -29.39 9.34 -6.38
CA LEU A 319 -29.08 9.23 -7.81
C LEU A 319 -27.57 9.19 -8.06
N PHE A 320 -26.80 10.01 -7.36
CA PHE A 320 -25.34 10.01 -7.45
C PHE A 320 -24.73 8.75 -6.84
N THR A 321 -25.29 8.24 -5.74
CA THR A 321 -24.90 6.95 -5.16
C THR A 321 -25.10 5.80 -6.15
N ILE A 322 -26.14 5.83 -6.98
CA ILE A 322 -26.33 4.86 -8.06
C ILE A 322 -25.17 4.91 -9.07
N VAL A 323 -24.77 6.11 -9.50
CA VAL A 323 -23.66 6.28 -10.46
C VAL A 323 -22.34 5.72 -9.89
N VAL A 324 -22.02 6.08 -8.64
CA VAL A 324 -20.85 5.55 -7.93
C VAL A 324 -20.96 4.04 -7.75
N GLY A 325 -22.17 3.56 -7.40
CA GLY A 325 -22.45 2.15 -7.18
C GLY A 325 -22.19 1.29 -8.41
N VAL A 326 -22.60 1.71 -9.61
CA VAL A 326 -22.31 0.98 -10.84
C VAL A 326 -20.81 0.76 -11.01
N VAL A 327 -20.00 1.76 -10.67
CA VAL A 327 -18.53 1.70 -10.82
C VAL A 327 -17.87 0.89 -9.71
N PHE A 328 -18.08 1.27 -8.46
CA PHE A 328 -17.40 0.67 -7.32
C PHE A 328 -18.00 -0.68 -6.90
N ALA A 329 -19.32 -0.80 -6.94
CA ALA A 329 -20.03 -2.02 -6.55
C ALA A 329 -20.26 -3.01 -7.71
N GLY A 330 -20.09 -2.58 -8.96
CA GLY A 330 -20.26 -3.42 -10.14
C GLY A 330 -18.94 -3.73 -10.85
N VAL A 331 -18.32 -2.69 -11.43
CA VAL A 331 -17.17 -2.86 -12.34
C VAL A 331 -15.94 -3.39 -11.63
N ILE A 332 -15.58 -2.82 -10.46
CA ILE A 332 -14.35 -3.23 -9.73
C ILE A 332 -14.45 -4.69 -9.26
N PRO A 333 -15.50 -5.13 -8.54
CA PRO A 333 -15.64 -6.54 -8.18
C PRO A 333 -15.63 -7.49 -9.38
N PHE A 334 -16.26 -7.10 -10.48
CA PHE A 334 -16.23 -7.90 -11.71
C PHE A 334 -14.80 -8.06 -12.28
N LEU A 335 -14.01 -6.98 -12.32
CA LEU A 335 -12.63 -7.04 -12.78
C LEU A 335 -11.76 -7.90 -11.86
N LEU A 336 -11.91 -7.76 -10.55
CA LEU A 336 -11.21 -8.57 -9.55
C LEU A 336 -11.62 -10.05 -9.64
N PHE A 337 -12.92 -10.34 -9.78
CA PHE A 337 -13.43 -11.69 -9.97
C PHE A 337 -12.86 -12.34 -11.25
N ARG A 338 -12.88 -11.61 -12.38
CA ARG A 338 -12.29 -12.09 -13.63
C ARG A 338 -10.80 -12.40 -13.49
N GLN A 339 -10.06 -11.57 -12.76
CA GLN A 339 -8.64 -11.77 -12.53
C GLN A 339 -8.38 -12.95 -11.58
N TRP A 340 -9.16 -13.08 -10.51
CA TRP A 340 -9.11 -14.23 -9.62
C TRP A 340 -9.37 -15.55 -10.34
N ARG A 341 -10.37 -15.60 -11.24
CA ARG A 341 -10.67 -16.77 -12.11
C ARG A 341 -9.51 -17.13 -13.03
N ARG A 342 -8.59 -16.23 -13.29
CA ARG A 342 -7.35 -16.48 -14.07
C ARG A 342 -6.19 -16.97 -13.20
N GLY A 343 -6.42 -17.23 -11.92
CA GLY A 343 -5.43 -17.78 -10.99
C GLY A 343 -4.72 -16.74 -10.12
N ASP A 344 -5.05 -15.46 -10.23
CA ASP A 344 -4.47 -14.42 -9.38
C ASP A 344 -5.10 -14.44 -7.98
N ARG A 345 -4.37 -14.98 -7.00
CA ARG A 345 -4.83 -15.08 -5.63
C ARG A 345 -4.97 -13.73 -4.94
N GLU A 346 -4.16 -12.74 -5.30
CA GLU A 346 -4.20 -11.41 -4.70
C GLU A 346 -5.48 -10.67 -5.08
N ALA A 347 -5.92 -10.79 -6.33
CA ALA A 347 -7.22 -10.30 -6.77
C ALA A 347 -8.38 -10.96 -5.98
N GLY A 348 -8.24 -12.24 -5.60
CA GLY A 348 -9.20 -12.94 -4.75
C GLY A 348 -9.29 -12.37 -3.34
N PHE A 349 -8.17 -12.00 -2.71
CA PHE A 349 -8.17 -11.36 -1.39
C PHE A 349 -8.81 -9.96 -1.42
N LEU A 350 -8.57 -9.19 -2.47
CA LEU A 350 -9.20 -7.87 -2.65
C LEU A 350 -10.70 -7.98 -3.01
N LEU A 351 -11.13 -9.07 -3.64
CA LEU A 351 -12.53 -9.24 -4.04
C LEU A 351 -13.48 -9.24 -2.83
N ILE A 352 -13.08 -9.86 -1.70
CA ILE A 352 -13.92 -9.98 -0.50
C ILE A 352 -14.34 -8.60 0.05
N PRO A 353 -13.43 -7.67 0.38
CA PRO A 353 -13.80 -6.35 0.87
C PRO A 353 -14.61 -5.56 -0.16
N PHE A 354 -14.28 -5.66 -1.45
CA PHE A 354 -15.07 -4.96 -2.47
C PHE A 354 -16.49 -5.52 -2.62
N LEU A 355 -16.73 -6.79 -2.37
CA LEU A 355 -18.08 -7.34 -2.28
C LEU A 355 -18.84 -6.83 -1.06
N LEU A 356 -18.16 -6.67 0.09
CA LEU A 356 -18.76 -6.06 1.29
C LEU A 356 -19.10 -4.58 1.03
N TYR A 357 -18.22 -3.80 0.42
CA TYR A 357 -18.52 -2.44 0.00
C TYR A 357 -19.69 -2.38 -1.00
N SER A 358 -19.75 -3.32 -1.94
CA SER A 358 -20.86 -3.42 -2.87
C SER A 358 -22.19 -3.63 -2.15
N LEU A 359 -22.20 -4.47 -1.11
CA LEU A 359 -23.40 -4.72 -0.31
C LEU A 359 -23.86 -3.45 0.43
N VAL A 360 -22.93 -2.66 0.98
CA VAL A 360 -23.23 -1.36 1.61
C VAL A 360 -23.83 -0.39 0.59
N ILE A 361 -23.21 -0.24 -0.58
CA ILE A 361 -23.68 0.67 -1.62
C ILE A 361 -25.08 0.26 -2.13
N TYR A 362 -25.32 -1.03 -2.35
CA TYR A 362 -26.64 -1.52 -2.75
C TYR A 362 -27.68 -1.35 -1.65
N GLU A 363 -27.32 -1.52 -0.39
CA GLU A 363 -28.20 -1.22 0.75
C GLU A 363 -28.58 0.26 0.75
N GLN A 364 -27.62 1.18 0.61
CA GLN A 364 -27.88 2.62 0.53
C GLN A 364 -28.80 3.00 -0.66
N ILE A 365 -28.57 2.41 -1.82
CA ILE A 365 -29.42 2.62 -3.00
C ILE A 365 -30.85 2.13 -2.73
N ILE A 366 -31.00 0.92 -2.19
CA ILE A 366 -32.32 0.33 -1.91
C ILE A 366 -33.04 1.15 -0.85
N THR A 367 -32.40 1.50 0.25
CA THR A 367 -33.01 2.31 1.32
C THR A 367 -33.37 3.71 0.82
N GLY A 368 -32.51 4.35 0.04
CA GLY A 368 -32.77 5.64 -0.58
C GLY A 368 -34.00 5.60 -1.51
N LEU A 369 -34.10 4.59 -2.35
CA LEU A 369 -35.27 4.42 -3.24
C LEU A 369 -36.55 4.11 -2.45
N LEU A 370 -36.47 3.26 -1.41
CA LEU A 370 -37.62 2.94 -0.55
C LEU A 370 -38.12 4.16 0.23
N GLN A 371 -37.23 5.06 0.62
CA GLN A 371 -37.58 6.32 1.31
C GLN A 371 -38.39 7.27 0.44
N LEU A 372 -38.28 7.17 -0.90
CA LEU A 372 -39.11 7.97 -1.83
C LEU A 372 -40.58 7.55 -1.79
N VAL A 373 -40.88 6.33 -1.34
CA VAL A 373 -42.22 5.76 -1.29
C VAL A 373 -42.78 5.88 0.13
N PRO A 374 -43.75 6.78 0.43
CA PRO A 374 -44.22 7.06 1.78
C PRO A 374 -44.53 5.84 2.67
N PRO A 375 -45.29 4.81 2.18
CA PRO A 375 -45.62 3.64 3.02
C PRO A 375 -44.42 2.75 3.33
N LEU A 376 -43.30 2.86 2.59
CA LEU A 376 -42.10 2.01 2.78
C LEU A 376 -41.02 2.67 3.62
N ARG A 377 -41.15 3.94 4.02
CA ARG A 377 -40.16 4.69 4.79
C ARG A 377 -39.76 4.00 6.11
N GLY A 378 -40.75 3.46 6.85
CA GLY A 378 -40.47 2.74 8.09
C GLY A 378 -39.62 1.48 7.87
N PHE A 379 -39.90 0.75 6.81
CA PHE A 379 -39.10 -0.41 6.42
C PHE A 379 -37.69 -0.01 5.99
N ALA A 380 -37.53 1.05 5.21
CA ALA A 380 -36.23 1.58 4.81
C ALA A 380 -35.37 1.96 6.02
N THR A 381 -35.97 2.65 7.00
CA THR A 381 -35.27 3.03 8.24
C THR A 381 -34.81 1.79 9.03
N HIS A 382 -35.67 0.78 9.13
CA HIS A 382 -35.33 -0.47 9.82
C HIS A 382 -34.21 -1.25 9.11
N LEU A 383 -34.26 -1.30 7.76
CA LEU A 383 -33.20 -1.92 6.96
C LEU A 383 -31.86 -1.24 7.15
N ASN A 384 -31.83 0.09 7.13
CA ASN A 384 -30.62 0.88 7.38
C ASN A 384 -30.08 0.67 8.81
N GLN A 385 -30.95 0.59 9.82
CA GLN A 385 -30.53 0.26 11.18
C GLN A 385 -29.91 -1.12 11.28
N LEU A 386 -30.50 -2.14 10.64
CA LEU A 386 -29.93 -3.48 10.60
C LEU A 386 -28.56 -3.53 9.92
N ALA A 387 -28.33 -2.74 8.89
CA ALA A 387 -27.06 -2.72 8.17
C ALA A 387 -25.95 -1.97 8.92
N ASN A 388 -26.30 -0.97 9.73
CA ASN A 388 -25.35 -0.02 10.30
C ASN A 388 -25.19 -0.09 11.83
N ALA A 389 -25.88 -1.04 12.50
CA ALA A 389 -25.82 -1.14 13.96
C ALA A 389 -25.81 -2.61 14.43
N PHE A 390 -24.69 -3.30 14.25
CA PHE A 390 -24.45 -4.58 14.92
C PHE A 390 -23.86 -4.30 16.30
N PRO A 391 -24.62 -4.49 17.40
CA PRO A 391 -24.12 -4.20 18.73
C PRO A 391 -23.06 -5.24 19.14
N LEU A 392 -21.86 -4.79 19.43
CA LEU A 392 -20.77 -5.58 19.99
C LEU A 392 -20.37 -4.97 21.34
N GLY A 393 -21.11 -5.31 22.40
CA GLY A 393 -20.98 -4.68 23.71
C GLY A 393 -21.36 -3.21 23.67
N VAL A 394 -20.42 -2.32 23.93
CA VAL A 394 -20.61 -0.85 23.84
C VAL A 394 -20.40 -0.28 22.43
N PHE A 395 -19.87 -1.09 21.50
CA PHE A 395 -19.56 -0.67 20.14
C PHE A 395 -20.70 -1.01 19.20
N ASN A 396 -20.97 -0.10 18.26
CA ASN A 396 -21.84 -0.33 17.11
C ASN A 396 -20.96 -0.48 15.87
N ILE A 397 -20.94 -1.66 15.28
CA ILE A 397 -20.17 -1.96 14.08
C ILE A 397 -21.14 -2.05 12.91
N GLY A 398 -20.93 -1.23 11.90
CA GLY A 398 -21.68 -1.28 10.64
C GLY A 398 -21.09 -2.24 9.63
N LEU A 399 -21.87 -2.53 8.61
CA LEU A 399 -21.40 -3.30 7.45
C LEU A 399 -20.23 -2.61 6.74
N LEU A 400 -20.21 -1.28 6.74
CA LEU A 400 -19.12 -0.47 6.20
C LEU A 400 -17.82 -0.73 6.96
N ASP A 401 -17.87 -0.73 8.30
CA ASP A 401 -16.69 -0.99 9.14
C ASP A 401 -16.10 -2.38 8.85
N LEU A 402 -16.98 -3.40 8.71
CA LEU A 402 -16.56 -4.74 8.32
C LEU A 402 -15.89 -4.77 6.94
N GLY A 403 -16.42 -4.00 5.98
CA GLY A 403 -15.81 -3.82 4.67
C GLY A 403 -14.41 -3.23 4.77
N SER A 404 -14.27 -2.14 5.50
CA SER A 404 -13.02 -1.42 5.70
C SER A 404 -11.96 -2.25 6.42
N PHE A 405 -12.31 -2.89 7.53
CA PHE A 405 -11.40 -3.81 8.23
C PHE A 405 -10.96 -4.95 7.32
N SER A 406 -11.89 -5.60 6.59
CA SER A 406 -11.54 -6.69 5.68
C SER A 406 -10.62 -6.21 4.55
N PHE A 407 -10.76 -4.95 4.09
CA PHE A 407 -9.92 -4.34 3.07
C PHE A 407 -8.47 -4.19 3.56
N TYR A 408 -8.26 -3.57 4.71
CA TYR A 408 -6.91 -3.42 5.26
C TYR A 408 -6.29 -4.75 5.66
N PHE A 409 -7.06 -5.71 6.20
CA PHE A 409 -6.59 -7.07 6.43
C PHE A 409 -6.15 -7.77 5.14
N SER A 410 -6.91 -7.63 4.06
CA SER A 410 -6.54 -8.17 2.75
C SER A 410 -5.22 -7.57 2.25
N LEU A 411 -5.00 -6.26 2.43
CA LEU A 411 -3.75 -5.60 2.09
C LEU A 411 -2.58 -6.15 2.92
N VAL A 412 -2.75 -6.34 4.23
CA VAL A 412 -1.72 -6.96 5.09
C VAL A 412 -1.39 -8.37 4.61
N ILE A 413 -2.40 -9.20 4.33
CA ILE A 413 -2.19 -10.56 3.81
C ILE A 413 -1.38 -10.52 2.50
N ILE A 414 -1.74 -9.65 1.56
CA ILE A 414 -1.04 -9.50 0.29
C ILE A 414 0.42 -9.07 0.52
N ILE A 415 0.65 -8.07 1.37
CA ILE A 415 2.00 -7.60 1.72
C ILE A 415 2.84 -8.74 2.30
N VAL A 416 2.30 -9.49 3.27
CA VAL A 416 3.00 -10.63 3.90
C VAL A 416 3.29 -11.73 2.88
N LEU A 417 2.32 -12.11 2.06
CA LEU A 417 2.50 -13.14 1.02
C LEU A 417 3.56 -12.74 -0.02
N ARG A 418 3.60 -11.49 -0.43
CA ARG A 418 4.61 -10.98 -1.35
C ARG A 418 6.00 -10.94 -0.70
N SER A 419 6.09 -10.44 0.53
CA SER A 419 7.34 -10.38 1.27
C SER A 419 7.94 -11.80 1.47
N THR A 420 7.12 -12.76 1.89
CA THR A 420 7.58 -14.15 2.07
C THR A 420 8.01 -14.82 0.76
N ARG A 421 7.31 -14.56 -0.35
CA ARG A 421 7.72 -15.07 -1.68
C ARG A 421 9.07 -14.51 -2.09
N MET A 422 9.28 -13.20 -1.95
CA MET A 422 10.53 -12.56 -2.30
C MET A 422 11.69 -13.08 -1.46
N SER A 423 11.49 -13.20 -0.14
CA SER A 423 12.52 -13.76 0.75
C SER A 423 12.88 -15.20 0.39
N ARG A 424 11.90 -16.03 0.02
CA ARG A 424 12.16 -17.41 -0.45
C ARG A 424 12.94 -17.43 -1.75
N GLN A 425 12.54 -16.65 -2.75
CA GLN A 425 13.24 -16.57 -4.04
C GLN A 425 14.68 -16.08 -3.86
N GLN A 426 14.90 -15.10 -2.99
CA GLN A 426 16.25 -14.63 -2.68
C GLN A 426 17.08 -15.72 -1.99
N ALA A 427 16.53 -16.42 -1.01
CA ALA A 427 17.20 -17.51 -0.32
C ALA A 427 17.52 -18.70 -1.26
N GLU A 428 16.63 -19.02 -2.21
CA GLU A 428 16.89 -20.04 -3.24
C GLU A 428 18.06 -19.63 -4.13
N LEU A 429 18.07 -18.38 -4.63
CA LEU A 429 19.17 -17.87 -5.45
C LEU A 429 20.50 -17.86 -4.69
N GLU A 430 20.51 -17.43 -3.43
CA GLU A 430 21.69 -17.45 -2.57
C GLU A 430 22.21 -18.89 -2.34
N SER A 431 21.29 -19.85 -2.15
CA SER A 431 21.64 -21.26 -1.99
C SER A 431 22.22 -21.86 -3.28
N GLU A 432 21.64 -21.56 -4.44
CA GLU A 432 22.19 -22.00 -5.74
C GLU A 432 23.60 -21.44 -5.99
N MET A 433 23.79 -20.14 -5.66
CA MET A 433 25.11 -19.51 -5.80
C MET A 433 26.15 -20.11 -4.83
N ALA A 434 25.75 -20.40 -3.58
CA ALA A 434 26.65 -21.05 -2.61
C ALA A 434 27.08 -22.45 -3.07
N ALA A 435 26.16 -23.26 -3.61
CA ALA A 435 26.47 -24.57 -4.17
C ALA A 435 27.43 -24.49 -5.37
N ALA A 436 27.22 -23.50 -6.26
CA ALA A 436 28.12 -23.27 -7.38
C ALA A 436 29.53 -22.88 -6.94
N ARG A 437 29.65 -22.06 -5.89
CA ARG A 437 30.94 -21.68 -5.28
C ARG A 437 31.67 -22.89 -4.72
N GLU A 438 30.98 -23.77 -4.02
CA GLU A 438 31.58 -24.98 -3.45
C GLU A 438 32.15 -25.88 -4.58
N VAL A 439 31.42 -26.07 -5.67
CA VAL A 439 31.90 -26.83 -6.84
C VAL A 439 33.13 -26.14 -7.45
N GLN A 440 33.12 -24.82 -7.61
CA GLN A 440 34.25 -24.10 -8.20
C GLN A 440 35.52 -24.18 -7.33
N GLN A 441 35.41 -24.11 -6.00
CA GLN A 441 36.54 -24.25 -5.08
C GLN A 441 37.21 -25.62 -5.18
N ILE A 442 36.48 -26.70 -5.45
CA ILE A 442 37.03 -28.01 -5.65
C ILE A 442 37.83 -28.09 -6.96
N ILE A 443 37.43 -27.36 -7.99
CA ILE A 443 38.00 -27.44 -9.35
C ILE A 443 39.19 -26.50 -9.53
N VAL A 444 39.13 -25.28 -8.95
CA VAL A 444 40.26 -24.33 -8.95
C VAL A 444 41.09 -24.59 -7.67
N PRO A 445 42.28 -25.16 -7.76
CA PRO A 445 43.04 -25.60 -6.60
C PRO A 445 43.57 -24.41 -5.79
N GLU A 446 43.28 -24.36 -4.48
CA GLU A 446 43.88 -23.40 -3.55
C GLU A 446 45.30 -23.80 -3.15
N GLN A 447 45.64 -25.07 -3.27
CA GLN A 447 46.97 -25.59 -2.95
C GLN A 447 47.56 -26.31 -4.15
N ILE A 448 48.77 -25.95 -4.53
CA ILE A 448 49.51 -26.54 -5.63
C ILE A 448 50.49 -27.56 -5.08
N GLU A 449 50.53 -28.74 -5.67
CA GLU A 449 51.55 -29.78 -5.33
C GLU A 449 52.95 -29.23 -5.55
N SER A 450 53.87 -29.57 -4.64
CA SER A 450 55.26 -29.18 -4.76
C SER A 450 55.89 -29.73 -6.03
N ILE A 451 56.37 -28.85 -6.90
CA ILE A 451 57.02 -29.22 -8.16
C ILE A 451 58.53 -29.03 -8.03
N PRO A 452 59.32 -30.11 -8.14
CA PRO A 452 60.77 -30.02 -7.97
C PRO A 452 61.41 -28.98 -8.90
N GLY A 453 62.24 -28.12 -8.39
CA GLY A 453 62.90 -27.04 -9.15
C GLY A 453 62.15 -25.76 -9.32
N PHE A 454 60.90 -25.67 -8.86
CA PHE A 454 60.06 -24.47 -8.97
C PHE A 454 59.34 -24.14 -7.66
N ALA A 455 59.35 -22.88 -7.26
CA ALA A 455 58.46 -22.35 -6.22
C ALA A 455 57.26 -21.67 -6.92
N VAL A 456 56.07 -22.07 -6.53
CA VAL A 456 54.80 -21.54 -7.08
C VAL A 456 54.09 -20.75 -5.99
N ASP A 457 53.73 -19.50 -6.28
CA ASP A 457 53.00 -18.60 -5.44
C ASP A 457 51.78 -18.09 -6.21
N CYS A 458 50.57 -18.40 -5.76
CA CYS A 458 49.36 -18.05 -6.48
C CYS A 458 48.27 -17.56 -5.55
N ILE A 459 47.43 -16.70 -6.06
CA ILE A 459 46.23 -16.22 -5.39
C ILE A 459 45.07 -16.06 -6.38
N TYR A 460 43.90 -16.42 -5.94
CA TYR A 460 42.66 -16.26 -6.65
C TYR A 460 41.61 -15.59 -5.74
N GLN A 461 41.12 -14.44 -6.15
CA GLN A 461 40.12 -13.68 -5.40
C GLN A 461 38.96 -13.28 -6.32
N PRO A 462 37.84 -14.02 -6.30
CA PRO A 462 36.69 -13.68 -7.11
C PRO A 462 36.04 -12.37 -6.65
N ALA A 463 35.57 -11.54 -7.59
CA ALA A 463 34.85 -10.30 -7.31
C ALA A 463 33.44 -10.55 -6.79
N GLN A 464 32.85 -11.70 -7.13
CA GLN A 464 31.53 -12.16 -6.70
C GLN A 464 31.63 -13.51 -6.00
N GLN A 465 30.48 -14.19 -5.79
CA GLN A 465 30.47 -15.50 -5.15
C GLN A 465 31.18 -16.58 -6.00
N VAL A 466 31.17 -16.44 -7.32
CA VAL A 466 31.85 -17.28 -8.30
C VAL A 466 32.51 -16.40 -9.36
N GLY A 467 33.66 -16.82 -9.89
CA GLY A 467 34.44 -16.04 -10.85
C GLY A 467 34.55 -16.69 -12.24
N GLY A 468 34.97 -15.88 -13.22
CA GLY A 468 35.30 -16.27 -14.58
C GLY A 468 36.77 -16.65 -14.79
N ASP A 469 37.63 -16.21 -13.89
CA ASP A 469 39.05 -16.53 -13.94
C ASP A 469 39.33 -18.00 -13.63
N PHE A 470 40.37 -18.55 -14.28
CA PHE A 470 40.89 -19.88 -13.98
C PHE A 470 42.41 -19.93 -14.13
N PHE A 471 43.02 -20.83 -13.40
CA PHE A 471 44.40 -21.18 -13.60
C PHE A 471 44.62 -22.67 -13.30
N GLN A 472 45.66 -23.25 -13.91
CA GLN A 472 46.16 -24.57 -13.61
C GLN A 472 47.69 -24.54 -13.63
N VAL A 473 48.32 -25.21 -12.67
CA VAL A 473 49.75 -25.44 -12.59
C VAL A 473 49.94 -26.94 -12.49
N LEU A 474 50.53 -27.54 -13.53
CA LEU A 474 50.60 -28.98 -13.67
C LEU A 474 52.10 -29.41 -13.88
N PRO A 475 52.54 -30.53 -13.31
CA PRO A 475 53.85 -31.07 -13.62
C PRO A 475 53.87 -31.54 -15.07
N ALA A 476 54.97 -31.26 -15.79
CA ALA A 476 55.18 -31.71 -17.14
C ALA A 476 56.00 -33.02 -17.15
N LYS A 477 55.83 -33.86 -18.18
CA LYS A 477 56.50 -35.20 -18.32
C LYS A 477 58.01 -35.11 -18.43
N ASP A 478 58.56 -33.97 -18.82
CA ASP A 478 59.98 -33.69 -18.94
C ASP A 478 60.62 -33.18 -17.63
N GLY A 479 59.88 -33.26 -16.51
CA GLY A 479 60.31 -32.71 -15.22
C GLY A 479 60.17 -31.19 -15.11
N GLY A 480 59.52 -30.57 -16.09
CA GLY A 480 59.19 -29.15 -16.14
C GLY A 480 57.82 -28.85 -15.55
N LEU A 481 57.30 -27.69 -15.91
CA LEU A 481 56.06 -27.12 -15.42
C LEU A 481 55.19 -26.59 -16.54
N LEU A 482 53.89 -26.89 -16.49
CA LEU A 482 52.88 -26.32 -17.37
C LEU A 482 51.99 -25.38 -16.56
N VAL A 483 51.86 -24.12 -17.00
CA VAL A 483 50.95 -23.12 -16.39
C VAL A 483 49.91 -22.75 -17.46
N VAL A 484 48.67 -22.73 -17.07
CA VAL A 484 47.55 -22.18 -17.88
C VAL A 484 46.79 -21.19 -17.01
N ILE A 485 46.63 -19.97 -17.48
CA ILE A 485 45.83 -18.91 -16.84
C ILE A 485 44.88 -18.30 -17.89
N GLY A 486 43.69 -17.89 -17.53
CA GLY A 486 42.74 -17.29 -18.43
C GLY A 486 41.51 -16.75 -17.71
N ASP A 487 40.67 -16.06 -18.46
CA ASP A 487 39.39 -15.53 -18.04
C ASP A 487 38.29 -15.84 -19.05
N VAL A 488 37.09 -16.11 -18.57
CA VAL A 488 35.90 -16.39 -19.35
C VAL A 488 35.01 -15.16 -19.47
N ALA A 489 34.76 -14.70 -20.69
CA ALA A 489 33.89 -13.54 -20.92
C ALA A 489 32.49 -13.70 -20.31
N GLY A 490 32.16 -12.78 -19.36
CA GLY A 490 30.91 -12.75 -18.61
C GLY A 490 31.13 -13.04 -17.13
N LYS A 491 30.04 -12.90 -16.33
CA LYS A 491 30.10 -13.02 -14.86
C LYS A 491 29.06 -14.00 -14.33
N GLY A 492 29.26 -14.47 -13.11
CA GLY A 492 28.32 -15.32 -12.39
C GLY A 492 28.32 -16.79 -12.83
N LEU A 493 27.26 -17.51 -12.50
CA LEU A 493 27.15 -18.97 -12.66
C LEU A 493 27.49 -19.49 -14.08
N PRO A 494 27.05 -18.86 -15.19
CA PRO A 494 27.39 -19.35 -16.52
C PRO A 494 28.88 -19.29 -16.86
N ALA A 495 29.61 -18.27 -16.35
CA ALA A 495 31.05 -18.17 -16.51
C ALA A 495 31.77 -19.26 -15.68
N ALA A 496 31.39 -19.40 -14.39
CA ALA A 496 31.94 -20.42 -13.51
C ALA A 496 31.74 -21.86 -14.03
N MET A 497 30.59 -22.17 -14.65
CA MET A 497 30.36 -23.46 -15.28
C MET A 497 31.31 -23.69 -16.47
N LEU A 498 31.57 -22.65 -17.27
CA LEU A 498 32.50 -22.76 -18.41
C LEU A 498 33.94 -22.93 -17.92
N VAL A 499 34.33 -22.27 -16.83
CA VAL A 499 35.63 -22.51 -16.15
C VAL A 499 35.80 -23.99 -15.80
N SER A 500 34.76 -24.62 -15.25
CA SER A 500 34.82 -26.07 -14.92
C SER A 500 35.06 -26.95 -16.15
N VAL A 501 34.39 -26.65 -17.27
CA VAL A 501 34.58 -27.34 -18.53
C VAL A 501 36.00 -27.13 -19.09
N LEU A 502 36.47 -25.87 -19.01
CA LEU A 502 37.82 -25.52 -19.48
C LEU A 502 38.90 -26.24 -18.68
N ILE A 503 38.82 -26.27 -17.35
CA ILE A 503 39.80 -26.95 -16.51
C ILE A 503 39.85 -28.45 -16.81
N GLY A 504 38.69 -29.11 -16.98
CA GLY A 504 38.62 -30.49 -17.42
C GLY A 504 39.28 -30.74 -18.80
N ALA A 505 39.03 -29.81 -19.74
CA ALA A 505 39.63 -29.86 -21.06
C ALA A 505 41.16 -29.62 -21.01
N ILE A 506 41.62 -28.68 -20.21
CA ILE A 506 43.05 -28.37 -20.00
C ILE A 506 43.78 -29.60 -19.48
N ARG A 507 43.29 -30.22 -18.40
CA ARG A 507 43.90 -31.42 -17.82
C ARG A 507 44.00 -32.57 -18.83
N THR A 508 42.91 -32.80 -19.60
CA THR A 508 42.89 -33.83 -20.63
C THR A 508 43.89 -33.55 -21.77
N VAL A 509 44.00 -32.28 -22.21
CA VAL A 509 44.93 -31.90 -23.28
C VAL A 509 46.39 -31.91 -22.79
N ALA A 510 46.63 -31.60 -21.52
CA ALA A 510 47.94 -31.65 -20.91
C ALA A 510 48.55 -33.07 -20.84
N GLU A 511 47.71 -34.13 -20.80
CA GLU A 511 48.17 -35.52 -20.91
C GLU A 511 48.75 -35.85 -22.30
N ASP A 512 48.25 -35.17 -23.35
CA ASP A 512 48.66 -35.42 -24.74
C ASP A 512 49.87 -34.56 -25.16
N THR A 513 49.92 -33.30 -24.77
CA THR A 513 50.95 -32.35 -25.25
C THR A 513 51.20 -31.22 -24.27
N HIS A 514 52.45 -30.77 -24.18
CA HIS A 514 52.87 -29.56 -23.43
C HIS A 514 53.20 -28.39 -24.39
N ASN A 515 53.07 -28.57 -25.69
CA ASN A 515 53.26 -27.45 -26.64
C ASN A 515 52.13 -26.42 -26.52
N PRO A 516 52.43 -25.15 -26.12
CA PRO A 516 51.40 -24.16 -25.82
C PRO A 516 50.45 -23.84 -26.98
N ALA A 517 50.97 -23.68 -28.19
CA ALA A 517 50.13 -23.38 -29.38
C ALA A 517 49.21 -24.54 -29.73
N LEU A 518 49.70 -25.78 -29.62
CA LEU A 518 48.90 -26.97 -29.90
C LEU A 518 47.82 -27.17 -28.84
N MET A 519 48.13 -26.85 -27.57
CA MET A 519 47.13 -26.88 -26.50
C MET A 519 46.02 -25.88 -26.76
N LEU A 520 46.33 -24.60 -27.00
CA LEU A 520 45.35 -23.58 -27.32
C LEU A 520 44.48 -23.94 -28.50
N ARG A 521 45.07 -24.50 -29.58
CA ARG A 521 44.32 -24.97 -30.76
C ARG A 521 43.36 -26.12 -30.40
N LYS A 522 43.79 -27.10 -29.60
CA LYS A 522 42.93 -28.20 -29.16
C LYS A 522 41.80 -27.72 -28.26
N LEU A 523 42.06 -26.78 -27.34
CA LEU A 523 41.07 -26.15 -26.49
C LEU A 523 40.07 -25.35 -27.33
N ASN A 524 40.55 -24.52 -28.25
CA ASN A 524 39.69 -23.74 -29.15
C ASN A 524 38.71 -24.63 -29.94
N ASN A 525 39.21 -25.72 -30.54
CA ASN A 525 38.38 -26.67 -31.30
C ASN A 525 37.31 -27.36 -30.43
N ARG A 526 37.54 -27.51 -29.12
CA ARG A 526 36.57 -28.09 -28.19
C ARG A 526 35.48 -27.09 -27.78
N LEU A 527 35.79 -25.80 -27.81
CA LEU A 527 34.90 -24.73 -27.36
C LEU A 527 34.03 -24.16 -28.46
N ILE A 528 34.52 -24.11 -29.71
CA ILE A 528 33.80 -23.57 -30.86
C ILE A 528 32.42 -24.22 -30.99
N GLY A 529 31.37 -23.36 -31.07
CA GLY A 529 29.98 -23.74 -31.21
C GLY A 529 29.32 -24.37 -29.96
N ARG A 530 30.05 -24.50 -28.84
CA ARG A 530 29.55 -25.15 -27.61
C ARG A 530 29.37 -24.21 -26.41
N ILE A 531 29.92 -23.00 -26.49
CA ILE A 531 29.94 -22.05 -25.37
C ILE A 531 28.94 -20.90 -25.50
N GLY A 532 27.92 -21.07 -26.34
CA GLY A 532 26.80 -20.12 -26.45
C GLY A 532 27.23 -18.73 -26.90
N GLY A 533 28.24 -18.60 -27.77
CA GLY A 533 28.74 -17.32 -28.26
C GLY A 533 29.65 -16.56 -27.29
N ARG A 534 30.06 -17.17 -26.19
CA ARG A 534 31.08 -16.62 -25.27
C ARG A 534 32.48 -16.93 -25.83
N CYS A 535 33.47 -16.21 -25.27
CA CYS A 535 34.87 -16.50 -25.52
C CYS A 535 35.64 -16.55 -24.20
N SER A 536 36.86 -17.03 -24.22
CA SER A 536 37.75 -17.04 -23.07
C SER A 536 39.14 -16.62 -23.50
N THR A 537 39.78 -15.74 -22.75
CA THR A 537 41.21 -15.53 -22.84
C THR A 537 41.94 -16.75 -22.25
N ALA A 538 43.11 -17.06 -22.75
CA ALA A 538 43.98 -18.05 -22.13
C ALA A 538 45.44 -17.80 -22.49
N LEU A 539 46.32 -18.04 -21.54
CA LEU A 539 47.78 -18.07 -21.69
C LEU A 539 48.27 -19.48 -21.29
N VAL A 540 49.00 -20.11 -22.14
CA VAL A 540 49.62 -21.42 -21.87
C VAL A 540 51.13 -21.27 -21.88
N VAL A 541 51.78 -21.72 -20.84
CA VAL A 541 53.23 -21.63 -20.63
C VAL A 541 53.78 -22.98 -20.24
N HIS A 542 54.79 -23.44 -20.94
CA HIS A 542 55.57 -24.61 -20.61
C HIS A 542 56.99 -24.21 -20.25
N ILE A 543 57.44 -24.60 -19.08
CA ILE A 543 58.77 -24.30 -18.56
C ILE A 543 59.47 -25.66 -18.39
N THR A 544 60.57 -25.88 -19.11
CA THR A 544 61.36 -27.09 -18.99
C THR A 544 62.21 -27.09 -17.73
N SER A 545 62.67 -28.24 -17.26
CA SER A 545 63.53 -28.36 -16.06
C SER A 545 64.84 -27.59 -16.18
N ASP A 546 65.37 -27.40 -17.39
CA ASP A 546 66.59 -26.60 -17.66
C ASP A 546 66.32 -25.11 -17.80
N GLY A 547 65.03 -24.66 -17.76
CA GLY A 547 64.65 -23.26 -17.72
C GLY A 547 64.22 -22.63 -19.04
N TRP A 548 64.12 -23.38 -20.10
CA TRP A 548 63.52 -22.86 -21.34
C TRP A 548 62.00 -22.68 -21.16
N VAL A 549 61.51 -21.53 -21.50
CA VAL A 549 60.10 -21.18 -21.47
C VAL A 549 59.53 -21.10 -22.88
N SER A 550 58.47 -21.79 -23.11
CA SER A 550 57.64 -21.65 -24.32
C SER A 550 56.27 -21.14 -23.91
N VAL A 551 55.78 -20.07 -24.54
CA VAL A 551 54.49 -19.42 -24.19
C VAL A 551 53.68 -19.14 -25.45
N ALA A 552 52.35 -19.30 -25.37
CA ALA A 552 51.39 -18.86 -26.38
C ALA A 552 50.17 -18.23 -25.70
N SER A 553 49.63 -17.15 -26.31
CA SER A 553 48.47 -16.47 -25.81
C SER A 553 47.28 -16.61 -26.75
N ALA A 554 46.10 -16.74 -26.17
CA ALA A 554 44.80 -16.59 -26.83
C ALA A 554 44.11 -15.35 -26.29
N GLY A 555 44.67 -14.18 -26.57
CA GLY A 555 44.11 -12.86 -26.12
C GLY A 555 44.25 -12.55 -24.63
N HIS A 556 45.06 -13.33 -23.88
CA HIS A 556 45.35 -13.06 -22.48
C HIS A 556 46.53 -12.13 -22.30
N LEU A 557 46.64 -11.50 -21.14
CA LEU A 557 47.69 -10.54 -20.80
C LEU A 557 49.08 -11.20 -20.88
N PRO A 558 50.12 -10.44 -21.31
CA PRO A 558 51.49 -10.94 -21.36
C PRO A 558 52.07 -11.09 -19.92
N PRO A 559 52.98 -12.08 -19.70
CA PRO A 559 53.64 -12.28 -18.41
C PRO A 559 54.76 -11.27 -18.20
N TYR A 560 55.18 -11.13 -16.91
CA TYR A 560 56.35 -10.33 -16.51
C TYR A 560 57.48 -11.23 -16.08
N LEU A 561 58.63 -11.10 -16.72
CA LEU A 561 59.90 -11.75 -16.34
C LEU A 561 60.79 -10.76 -15.59
N ASP A 562 61.01 -10.99 -14.30
CA ASP A 562 61.84 -10.13 -13.41
C ASP A 562 61.47 -8.62 -13.55
N GLY A 563 60.15 -8.30 -13.62
CA GLY A 563 59.64 -6.94 -13.75
C GLY A 563 59.60 -6.39 -15.19
N ARG A 564 59.92 -7.18 -16.19
CA ARG A 564 59.84 -6.81 -17.61
C ARG A 564 58.73 -7.57 -18.30
N GLU A 565 57.88 -6.87 -19.04
CA GLU A 565 56.85 -7.49 -19.83
C GLU A 565 57.46 -8.27 -21.01
N ILE A 566 56.92 -9.46 -21.28
CA ILE A 566 57.31 -10.29 -22.40
C ILE A 566 56.36 -9.99 -23.60
N GLU A 567 56.90 -9.50 -24.66
CA GLU A 567 56.09 -9.28 -25.90
C GLU A 567 55.62 -10.60 -26.46
N LEU A 568 54.32 -10.71 -26.68
CA LEU A 568 53.68 -11.89 -27.28
C LEU A 568 52.94 -11.46 -28.55
N ALA A 569 52.87 -12.39 -29.51
CA ALA A 569 52.02 -12.18 -30.69
C ALA A 569 50.55 -12.12 -30.28
N GLY A 570 49.83 -11.12 -30.79
CA GLY A 570 48.39 -11.00 -30.59
C GLY A 570 47.63 -12.13 -31.27
N ALA A 571 46.69 -12.74 -30.52
CA ALA A 571 45.84 -13.82 -31.06
C ALA A 571 44.40 -13.68 -30.54
N LEU A 572 43.44 -14.32 -31.24
CA LEU A 572 42.05 -14.29 -30.87
C LEU A 572 41.77 -15.16 -29.64
N PRO A 573 40.88 -14.75 -28.75
CA PRO A 573 40.41 -15.59 -27.64
C PRO A 573 39.85 -16.92 -28.08
N LEU A 574 39.89 -17.92 -27.19
CA LEU A 574 39.31 -19.23 -27.40
C LEU A 574 37.80 -19.13 -27.64
N GLY A 575 37.30 -19.93 -28.61
CA GLY A 575 35.87 -20.01 -28.91
C GLY A 575 35.36 -18.93 -29.88
N LEU A 576 36.21 -17.96 -30.30
CA LEU A 576 35.81 -16.85 -31.17
C LEU A 576 35.88 -17.22 -32.66
N ALA A 577 36.96 -17.90 -33.10
CA ALA A 577 37.15 -18.31 -34.50
C ALA A 577 37.76 -19.72 -34.59
N ALA A 578 37.28 -20.54 -35.52
CA ALA A 578 37.72 -21.92 -35.66
C ALA A 578 39.16 -22.05 -36.19
N ASP A 579 39.57 -21.09 -37.00
CA ASP A 579 40.88 -21.03 -37.68
C ASP A 579 41.89 -20.14 -36.93
N ALA A 580 41.64 -19.87 -35.64
CA ALA A 580 42.56 -19.07 -34.84
C ALA A 580 43.95 -19.71 -34.79
N PHE A 581 44.95 -18.87 -35.09
CA PHE A 581 46.36 -19.25 -35.06
C PHE A 581 47.01 -18.70 -33.78
N TYR A 582 47.84 -19.57 -33.14
CA TYR A 582 48.54 -19.23 -31.90
C TYR A 582 50.03 -19.41 -32.14
N GLU A 583 50.81 -18.36 -31.91
CA GLU A 583 52.25 -18.35 -32.08
C GLU A 583 52.97 -18.66 -30.75
N VAL A 584 54.10 -19.36 -30.83
CA VAL A 584 54.91 -19.66 -29.64
C VAL A 584 56.09 -18.71 -29.57
N THR A 585 56.21 -17.99 -28.46
CA THR A 585 57.39 -17.20 -28.09
C THR A 585 58.23 -18.00 -27.12
N GLN A 586 59.57 -17.96 -27.31
CA GLN A 586 60.51 -18.68 -26.45
C GLN A 586 61.52 -17.73 -25.81
N PHE A 587 61.80 -17.97 -24.52
CA PHE A 587 62.84 -17.25 -23.77
C PHE A 587 63.36 -18.13 -22.62
N TYR A 588 64.38 -17.64 -21.92
CA TYR A 588 65.04 -18.39 -20.86
C TYR A 588 64.76 -17.81 -19.48
N LEU A 589 64.28 -18.62 -18.53
CA LEU A 589 64.12 -18.30 -17.12
C LEU A 589 65.37 -18.72 -16.38
N ALA A 590 66.16 -17.72 -15.96
CA ALA A 590 67.39 -17.95 -15.24
C ALA A 590 67.12 -18.61 -13.85
N PRO A 591 68.12 -19.30 -13.26
CA PRO A 591 68.03 -19.69 -11.83
C PRO A 591 67.73 -18.49 -10.96
N SER A 592 66.78 -18.64 -10.03
CA SER A 592 66.19 -17.56 -9.19
C SER A 592 65.34 -16.54 -9.91
N GLY A 593 65.22 -16.62 -11.27
CA GLY A 593 64.31 -15.76 -12.04
C GLY A 593 62.85 -16.00 -11.69
N ARG A 594 62.03 -14.93 -11.80
CA ARG A 594 60.61 -14.92 -11.47
C ARG A 594 59.75 -14.56 -12.68
N LEU A 595 58.76 -15.39 -12.93
CA LEU A 595 57.78 -15.16 -13.96
C LEU A 595 56.41 -14.97 -13.34
N THR A 596 55.73 -13.85 -13.63
CA THR A 596 54.47 -13.48 -13.00
C THR A 596 53.37 -13.26 -14.02
N PHE A 597 52.21 -13.79 -13.77
CA PHE A 597 50.99 -13.75 -14.62
C PHE A 597 49.86 -13.06 -13.88
N TYR A 598 49.03 -12.28 -14.59
CA TYR A 598 47.87 -11.60 -14.06
C TYR A 598 46.63 -11.88 -14.91
N SER A 599 45.47 -11.94 -14.26
CA SER A 599 44.21 -11.65 -14.96
C SER A 599 44.03 -10.15 -15.12
N ASP A 600 43.06 -9.77 -15.97
CA ASP A 600 42.75 -8.37 -16.24
C ASP A 600 42.22 -7.62 -14.99
N GLY A 601 41.59 -8.32 -14.04
CA GLY A 601 41.14 -7.73 -12.77
C GLY A 601 42.22 -7.06 -11.94
N VAL A 602 43.53 -7.38 -12.15
CA VAL A 602 44.63 -6.63 -11.53
C VAL A 602 44.81 -5.27 -12.17
N VAL A 603 44.84 -5.19 -13.51
CA VAL A 603 45.07 -3.94 -14.26
C VAL A 603 43.82 -3.08 -14.38
N GLU A 604 42.65 -3.71 -14.36
CA GLU A 604 41.34 -3.05 -14.46
C GLU A 604 40.73 -2.69 -13.10
N ALA A 605 41.41 -2.97 -11.98
CA ALA A 605 40.98 -2.49 -10.67
C ALA A 605 40.77 -0.97 -10.71
N GLN A 606 39.61 -0.49 -10.24
CA GLN A 606 39.15 0.88 -10.45
C GLN A 606 38.94 1.61 -9.13
N SER A 607 39.61 2.74 -8.97
CA SER A 607 39.43 3.62 -7.82
C SER A 607 38.00 4.20 -7.75
N PRO A 608 37.52 4.72 -6.61
CA PRO A 608 36.23 5.41 -6.49
C PRO A 608 36.09 6.62 -7.44
N THR A 609 37.21 7.16 -7.94
CA THR A 609 37.24 8.28 -8.91
C THR A 609 37.22 7.81 -10.36
N GLY A 610 37.21 6.49 -10.62
CA GLY A 610 37.21 5.93 -11.97
C GLY A 610 38.59 5.74 -12.59
N GLU A 611 39.67 5.95 -11.84
CA GLU A 611 41.05 5.71 -12.30
C GLU A 611 41.36 4.20 -12.26
N LEU A 612 41.97 3.66 -13.35
CA LEU A 612 42.40 2.27 -13.41
C LEU A 612 43.76 2.10 -12.71
N PHE A 613 43.98 0.92 -12.12
CA PHE A 613 45.27 0.53 -11.58
C PHE A 613 46.35 0.57 -12.66
N GLY A 614 46.05 -0.01 -13.82
CA GLY A 614 46.82 0.12 -15.04
C GLY A 614 48.11 -0.70 -15.10
N PHE A 615 48.66 -0.85 -16.31
CA PHE A 615 49.81 -1.68 -16.59
C PHE A 615 51.08 -1.20 -15.90
N GLU A 616 51.31 0.11 -15.77
CA GLU A 616 52.53 0.65 -15.14
C GLU A 616 52.62 0.28 -13.66
N ARG A 617 51.53 0.39 -12.90
CA ARG A 617 51.47 -0.01 -11.50
C ARG A 617 51.64 -1.53 -11.37
N ALA A 618 50.92 -2.31 -12.19
CA ALA A 618 51.02 -3.78 -12.21
C ALA A 618 52.46 -4.23 -12.50
N ARG A 619 53.13 -3.60 -13.47
CA ARG A 619 54.57 -3.85 -13.76
C ARG A 619 55.46 -3.56 -12.57
N SER A 620 55.26 -2.43 -11.90
CA SER A 620 56.12 -1.99 -10.79
C SER A 620 56.13 -2.96 -9.59
N ILE A 621 55.03 -3.71 -9.39
CA ILE A 621 54.88 -4.66 -8.29
C ILE A 621 54.99 -6.14 -8.72
N SER A 622 55.24 -6.40 -10.01
CA SER A 622 55.24 -7.76 -10.59
C SER A 622 56.26 -8.73 -9.98
N THR A 623 57.30 -8.22 -9.30
CA THR A 623 58.29 -9.02 -8.58
C THR A 623 57.94 -9.32 -7.12
N MET A 624 56.81 -8.75 -6.63
CA MET A 624 56.36 -8.95 -5.24
C MET A 624 55.60 -10.30 -5.11
N PRO A 625 55.40 -10.82 -3.87
CA PRO A 625 54.58 -11.98 -3.61
C PRO A 625 53.15 -11.81 -4.18
N ALA A 626 52.52 -12.90 -4.66
CA ALA A 626 51.21 -12.88 -5.28
C ALA A 626 50.15 -12.25 -4.37
N ALA A 627 50.21 -12.51 -3.06
CA ALA A 627 49.27 -11.93 -2.09
C ALA A 627 49.40 -10.39 -2.00
N ILE A 628 50.62 -9.83 -2.07
CA ILE A 628 50.82 -8.37 -2.03
C ILE A 628 50.27 -7.72 -3.32
N ILE A 629 50.49 -8.36 -4.46
CA ILE A 629 49.98 -7.87 -5.75
C ILE A 629 48.43 -7.83 -5.75
N ALA A 630 47.81 -8.94 -5.34
CA ALA A 630 46.35 -9.05 -5.27
C ALA A 630 45.76 -8.06 -4.26
N ASP A 631 46.35 -7.89 -3.09
CA ASP A 631 45.91 -6.91 -2.09
C ASP A 631 46.05 -5.47 -2.57
N ALA A 632 47.10 -5.14 -3.32
CA ALA A 632 47.26 -3.81 -3.89
C ALA A 632 46.14 -3.49 -4.90
N ALA A 633 45.78 -4.41 -5.80
CA ALA A 633 44.69 -4.25 -6.73
C ALA A 633 43.33 -4.19 -6.02
N ARG A 634 43.11 -5.06 -5.01
CA ARG A 634 41.86 -5.06 -4.22
C ARG A 634 41.64 -3.76 -3.45
N GLN A 635 42.68 -3.25 -2.80
CA GLN A 635 42.60 -1.99 -2.03
C GLN A 635 42.41 -0.77 -2.95
N PHE A 636 42.90 -0.83 -4.19
CA PHE A 636 42.69 0.21 -5.18
C PHE A 636 41.21 0.24 -5.63
N GLY A 637 40.57 -0.93 -5.72
CA GLY A 637 39.15 -1.07 -6.00
C GLY A 637 38.87 -2.24 -6.96
N GLN A 638 38.55 -3.41 -6.39
CA GLN A 638 38.26 -4.60 -7.17
C GLN A 638 36.95 -4.48 -7.97
N SER A 639 37.02 -4.58 -9.28
CA SER A 639 35.88 -4.58 -10.20
C SER A 639 35.65 -5.91 -10.91
N ASP A 640 36.71 -6.74 -11.01
CA ASP A 640 36.68 -8.10 -11.60
C ASP A 640 37.48 -9.10 -10.77
N ASP A 641 37.49 -10.37 -11.19
CA ASP A 641 38.23 -11.43 -10.53
C ASP A 641 39.74 -11.16 -10.57
N ILE A 642 40.42 -11.33 -9.47
CA ILE A 642 41.85 -11.11 -9.38
C ILE A 642 42.55 -12.46 -9.28
N THR A 643 43.34 -12.79 -10.31
CA THR A 643 44.21 -13.97 -10.33
C THR A 643 45.66 -13.55 -10.53
N VAL A 644 46.51 -13.99 -9.67
CA VAL A 644 47.97 -13.80 -9.76
C VAL A 644 48.65 -15.16 -9.62
N VAL A 645 49.50 -15.52 -10.57
CA VAL A 645 50.35 -16.71 -10.50
C VAL A 645 51.80 -16.27 -10.69
N ALA A 646 52.65 -16.64 -9.80
CA ALA A 646 54.07 -16.35 -9.88
C ALA A 646 54.90 -17.63 -9.72
N ILE A 647 55.83 -17.86 -10.66
CA ILE A 647 56.72 -19.00 -10.71
C ILE A 647 58.14 -18.49 -10.51
N GLN A 648 58.84 -19.05 -9.53
CA GLN A 648 60.25 -18.77 -9.33
C GLN A 648 61.07 -20.07 -9.54
N ARG A 649 62.08 -20.04 -10.41
CA ARG A 649 62.97 -21.15 -10.59
C ARG A 649 63.94 -21.28 -9.44
N ALA A 650 64.09 -22.49 -8.90
CA ALA A 650 65.04 -22.69 -7.79
C ALA A 650 66.47 -22.29 -8.18
N ALA A 651 67.21 -21.76 -7.21
CA ALA A 651 68.63 -21.50 -7.42
C ALA A 651 69.38 -22.79 -7.75
N ALA A 652 70.30 -22.73 -8.68
CA ALA A 652 71.17 -23.87 -8.94
C ALA A 652 71.90 -24.23 -7.63
N ILE A 653 71.61 -25.41 -7.07
CA ILE A 653 72.43 -25.92 -5.95
C ILE A 653 73.81 -26.11 -6.55
N ALA A 654 74.80 -25.25 -6.13
CA ALA A 654 76.17 -25.48 -6.45
C ALA A 654 76.57 -26.86 -5.87
N SER A 655 76.68 -27.88 -6.74
CA SER A 655 77.22 -29.15 -6.39
C SER A 655 78.65 -28.86 -5.88
N ALA A 656 78.84 -28.84 -4.53
CA ALA A 656 80.18 -28.88 -3.96
C ALA A 656 80.76 -30.22 -4.35
N ALA A 657 81.69 -30.19 -5.35
CA ALA A 657 82.52 -31.31 -5.72
C ALA A 657 83.47 -31.71 -4.57
#